data_77c7a608e5d1494062e833ec52339646
#
_entry.id   77c7a608e5d1494062e833ec52339646
#
_cell.length_a   1.000
_cell.length_b   1.000
_cell.length_c   1.000
_cell.angle_alpha   90.00
_cell.angle_beta   90.00
_cell.angle_gamma   90.00
#
_symmetry.space_group_name_H-M   'P 1'
#
loop_
_entity.id
_entity.type
_entity.pdbx_description
1 polymer ?
#
loop_
_entity_poly.entity_id
_entity_poly.type
_entity_poly.pdbx_seq_one_letter_code
_entity_poly.pdbx_strand_id
1 'polypeptide(L)'
;MALSLPHWLRKALPYIGIILLFAAITFVYFAPANLEGRGLFQQDIAGASGTAQDVRDFEAATGEHSYWTNSLFGGMPMYQIAPSYPSTRPWMNLEKLYGLRAFLGSLGWLLFALMVGFFIFLKSLRVRNLLAAIGGIMWAFSSYFVILIAAGHIWKLTALAYIPPTIAGLVWIYRGKWLSGGVTMAFFTAMQILANHVQMTYYFLFVMAALVIAWGVEAIRTKKMAHFAKSTAVALIAGLVGVAINATNLYHTYRYAKQTMRGGSELTIPDPTAPQGASSQANPEGLEREYITQWSYGIGETMTLLVPNVRGGASEPIGSKPARLSKVRPEYREVIAGASAYWGEQPFTSGPVYVGAFVLCLFLLGCFIVKGPVKWALLATTLLSILLSWGKNFMGLTDLFIDYFPLYNNFRAVSSILVIAEFTIPTLAILALVEVIRAPQEVIKNRLALGISLGIPLVICLIYALAPGLLVNFLSHAEQEQLSALVLQNPEYLGLRDALVSVRKSMLQADAWRSLLFIVLSGGILLVYCRGKLKALPAFALIGVLSLVDLWMVDKRYLNDGMFRPQREVSAMAAPKTTADETILADKTPGFRVWNQSVNTFNDATTSRWHHSIGGYHAAKLQRYQDLITHQLTPQRNGQYDPSAINIEVVNMLNTRYVIQPSSQGQPQAILNPNAYGAAWFAQKVEIVPDANSEMQALRKVDLRTTAVVDERFASDVLRSLPAQQTDSTASISIVSYTPKEIVYKTKNRETALAVCSEIYYPEGWHATIDDKETEILRADYVLRAVIVPGGEHTLRFTFSPRSISTLEAVAWSASILLLLMALLSIVLPIVRRKRAESTPTSLQS
;
A
#
# COMPACT_ATOMS: atom_id res chain seq x y z
N MET A 1 -8.32 -37.15 -42.24
CA MET A 1 -7.51 -35.95 -42.52
C MET A 1 -7.16 -35.28 -41.20
N ALA A 2 -5.95 -35.44 -40.67
CA ALA A 2 -5.52 -34.71 -39.49
C ALA A 2 -5.25 -33.25 -39.91
N LEU A 3 -6.10 -32.33 -39.51
CA LEU A 3 -5.92 -30.90 -39.71
C LEU A 3 -4.57 -30.48 -39.07
N SER A 4 -3.55 -30.29 -39.92
CA SER A 4 -2.25 -29.81 -39.45
C SER A 4 -2.41 -28.37 -38.99
N LEU A 5 -2.39 -28.16 -37.67
CA LEU A 5 -2.45 -26.82 -37.08
C LEU A 5 -1.38 -25.92 -37.69
N PRO A 6 -1.70 -24.63 -37.99
CA PRO A 6 -0.74 -23.67 -38.51
C PRO A 6 0.48 -23.54 -37.56
N HIS A 7 1.66 -23.37 -38.15
CA HIS A 7 2.92 -23.32 -37.39
C HIS A 7 2.94 -22.29 -36.24
N TRP A 8 2.33 -21.12 -36.42
CA TRP A 8 2.21 -20.11 -35.39
C TRP A 8 1.34 -20.57 -34.19
N LEU A 9 0.26 -21.32 -34.50
CA LEU A 9 -0.64 -21.85 -33.47
C LEU A 9 0.03 -22.94 -32.64
N ARG A 10 0.81 -23.84 -33.29
CA ARG A 10 1.61 -24.85 -32.56
C ARG A 10 2.62 -24.21 -31.60
N LYS A 11 3.19 -23.03 -31.95
CA LYS A 11 4.08 -22.29 -31.06
C LYS A 11 3.33 -21.55 -29.95
N ALA A 12 2.11 -21.11 -30.18
CA ALA A 12 1.28 -20.42 -29.20
C ALA A 12 0.62 -21.37 -28.18
N LEU A 13 0.26 -22.58 -28.59
CA LEU A 13 -0.44 -23.55 -27.72
C LEU A 13 0.14 -23.74 -26.31
N PRO A 14 1.47 -23.90 -26.12
CA PRO A 14 2.04 -24.05 -24.79
C PRO A 14 1.82 -22.81 -23.89
N TYR A 15 1.82 -21.62 -24.47
CA TYR A 15 1.57 -20.38 -23.72
C TYR A 15 0.10 -20.23 -23.38
N ILE A 16 -0.79 -20.54 -24.34
CA ILE A 16 -2.24 -20.56 -24.12
C ILE A 16 -2.58 -21.55 -22.99
N GLY A 17 -1.99 -22.77 -23.04
CA GLY A 17 -2.20 -23.77 -21.99
C GLY A 17 -1.77 -23.29 -20.58
N ILE A 18 -0.67 -22.56 -20.49
CA ILE A 18 -0.21 -22.00 -19.21
C ILE A 18 -1.12 -20.88 -18.73
N ILE A 19 -1.57 -19.98 -19.61
CA ILE A 19 -2.51 -18.93 -19.26
C ILE A 19 -3.84 -19.53 -18.78
N LEU A 20 -4.34 -20.56 -19.46
CA LEU A 20 -5.53 -21.28 -19.03
C LEU A 20 -5.33 -22.00 -17.69
N LEU A 21 -4.14 -22.58 -17.45
CA LEU A 21 -3.80 -23.17 -16.16
C LEU A 21 -3.82 -22.12 -15.05
N PHE A 22 -3.22 -20.97 -15.25
CA PHE A 22 -3.22 -19.88 -14.27
C PHE A 22 -4.64 -19.35 -14.01
N ALA A 23 -5.43 -19.19 -15.07
CA ALA A 23 -6.83 -18.78 -14.93
C ALA A 23 -7.64 -19.85 -14.17
N ALA A 24 -7.44 -21.14 -14.46
CA ALA A 24 -8.11 -22.22 -13.75
C ALA A 24 -7.73 -22.30 -12.27
N ILE A 25 -6.44 -22.20 -11.94
CA ILE A 25 -5.96 -22.17 -10.53
C ILE A 25 -6.61 -21.00 -9.79
N THR A 26 -6.59 -19.81 -10.38
CA THR A 26 -7.19 -18.63 -9.80
C THR A 26 -8.69 -18.76 -9.63
N PHE A 27 -9.38 -19.26 -10.67
CA PHE A 27 -10.82 -19.45 -10.65
C PHE A 27 -11.25 -20.40 -9.52
N VAL A 28 -10.53 -21.50 -9.33
CA VAL A 28 -10.78 -22.47 -8.26
C VAL A 28 -10.46 -21.88 -6.89
N TYR A 29 -9.38 -21.09 -6.76
CA TYR A 29 -9.04 -20.45 -5.48
C TYR A 29 -10.14 -19.50 -5.00
N PHE A 30 -10.75 -18.75 -5.92
CA PHE A 30 -11.84 -17.81 -5.67
C PHE A 30 -13.23 -18.38 -6.03
N ALA A 31 -13.41 -19.71 -5.93
CA ALA A 31 -14.66 -20.37 -6.29
C ALA A 31 -15.92 -19.74 -5.64
N PRO A 32 -15.95 -19.36 -4.34
CA PRO A 32 -17.13 -18.74 -3.75
C PRO A 32 -17.52 -17.41 -4.42
N ALA A 33 -16.53 -16.59 -4.81
CA ALA A 33 -16.80 -15.34 -5.53
C ALA A 33 -17.24 -15.61 -6.98
N ASN A 34 -16.58 -16.55 -7.66
CA ASN A 34 -16.77 -16.79 -9.09
C ASN A 34 -18.02 -17.63 -9.41
N LEU A 35 -18.36 -18.60 -8.55
CA LEU A 35 -19.49 -19.52 -8.77
C LEU A 35 -20.75 -19.09 -8.02
N GLU A 36 -20.61 -18.50 -6.84
CA GLU A 36 -21.73 -18.20 -5.96
C GLU A 36 -22.01 -16.68 -5.89
N GLY A 37 -21.21 -15.84 -6.56
CA GLY A 37 -21.36 -14.39 -6.56
C GLY A 37 -21.14 -13.75 -5.18
N ARG A 38 -20.40 -14.43 -4.28
CA ARG A 38 -20.10 -13.93 -2.93
C ARG A 38 -19.00 -12.88 -2.99
N GLY A 39 -19.07 -11.91 -2.09
CA GLY A 39 -18.05 -10.87 -1.89
C GLY A 39 -17.17 -11.16 -0.69
N LEU A 40 -15.98 -10.56 -0.68
CA LEU A 40 -15.09 -10.52 0.46
C LEU A 40 -15.21 -9.14 1.11
N PHE A 41 -15.49 -9.10 2.41
CA PHE A 41 -15.38 -7.86 3.17
C PHE A 41 -13.90 -7.55 3.42
N GLN A 42 -13.47 -6.36 3.02
CA GLN A 42 -12.11 -5.87 3.16
C GLN A 42 -12.17 -4.51 3.86
N GLN A 43 -11.67 -4.43 5.07
CA GLN A 43 -11.78 -3.24 5.91
C GLN A 43 -11.17 -2.00 5.26
N ASP A 44 -9.99 -2.11 4.66
CA ASP A 44 -9.32 -0.98 4.01
C ASP A 44 -10.07 -0.49 2.78
N ILE A 45 -10.69 -1.41 2.02
CA ILE A 45 -11.53 -1.03 0.87
C ILE A 45 -12.81 -0.34 1.34
N ALA A 46 -13.43 -0.85 2.40
CA ALA A 46 -14.63 -0.25 2.98
C ALA A 46 -14.34 1.17 3.48
N GLY A 47 -13.24 1.35 4.25
CA GLY A 47 -12.78 2.65 4.71
C GLY A 47 -12.44 3.60 3.54
N ALA A 48 -11.64 3.14 2.58
CA ALA A 48 -11.30 3.94 1.41
C ALA A 48 -12.53 4.33 0.56
N SER A 49 -13.58 3.52 0.56
CA SER A 49 -14.78 3.82 -0.22
C SER A 49 -15.52 5.08 0.24
N GLY A 50 -15.45 5.42 1.54
CA GLY A 50 -16.03 6.65 2.10
C GLY A 50 -15.26 7.91 1.72
N THR A 51 -13.93 7.83 1.63
CA THR A 51 -13.04 9.00 1.48
C THR A 51 -13.24 9.85 0.22
N ALA A 52 -13.83 9.27 -0.82
CA ALA A 52 -14.09 9.93 -2.12
C ALA A 52 -15.57 9.89 -2.50
N GLN A 53 -16.49 9.76 -1.54
CA GLN A 53 -17.90 9.59 -1.86
C GLN A 53 -18.49 10.82 -2.54
N ASP A 54 -18.22 12.00 -2.00
CA ASP A 54 -18.72 13.27 -2.57
C ASP A 54 -18.23 13.52 -4.00
N VAL A 55 -16.98 13.13 -4.31
CA VAL A 55 -16.42 13.24 -5.67
C VAL A 55 -17.10 12.25 -6.62
N ARG A 56 -17.40 11.02 -6.18
CA ARG A 56 -18.15 10.04 -6.98
C ARG A 56 -19.57 10.50 -7.25
N ASP A 57 -20.24 11.06 -6.24
CA ASP A 57 -21.59 11.57 -6.37
C ASP A 57 -21.62 12.78 -7.32
N PHE A 58 -20.62 13.67 -7.21
CA PHE A 58 -20.45 14.81 -8.12
C PHE A 58 -20.18 14.33 -9.56
N GLU A 59 -19.26 13.36 -9.75
CA GLU A 59 -18.95 12.81 -11.07
C GLU A 59 -20.17 12.09 -11.69
N ALA A 60 -20.94 11.37 -10.88
CA ALA A 60 -22.16 10.73 -11.34
C ALA A 60 -23.25 11.73 -11.75
N ALA A 61 -23.35 12.87 -11.06
CA ALA A 61 -24.34 13.91 -11.33
C ALA A 61 -23.97 14.81 -12.51
N THR A 62 -22.67 15.10 -12.71
CA THR A 62 -22.21 16.13 -13.66
C THR A 62 -21.39 15.57 -14.83
N GLY A 63 -20.84 14.36 -14.70
CA GLY A 63 -19.81 13.81 -15.62
C GLY A 63 -18.43 14.43 -15.46
N GLU A 64 -18.24 15.40 -14.55
CA GLU A 64 -16.98 16.07 -14.29
C GLU A 64 -16.25 15.44 -13.09
N HIS A 65 -14.93 15.48 -13.09
CA HIS A 65 -14.10 14.98 -12.00
C HIS A 65 -13.57 16.15 -11.15
N SER A 66 -13.57 15.98 -9.81
CA SER A 66 -12.88 16.89 -8.89
C SER A 66 -11.60 16.26 -8.34
N TYR A 67 -10.56 17.07 -8.19
CA TYR A 67 -9.31 16.69 -7.52
C TYR A 67 -9.27 17.10 -6.04
N TRP A 68 -10.42 17.50 -5.49
CA TRP A 68 -10.65 17.82 -4.09
C TRP A 68 -11.83 17.02 -3.55
N THR A 69 -11.77 16.58 -2.30
CA THR A 69 -12.88 15.95 -1.57
C THR A 69 -13.17 16.71 -0.29
N ASN A 70 -14.45 16.85 0.07
CA ASN A 70 -14.90 17.39 1.34
C ASN A 70 -15.30 16.29 2.34
N SER A 71 -15.22 14.99 1.94
CA SER A 71 -15.72 13.87 2.73
C SER A 71 -15.00 13.69 4.07
N LEU A 72 -13.73 14.09 4.19
CA LEU A 72 -12.91 13.83 5.38
C LEU A 72 -12.01 15.02 5.72
N PHE A 73 -11.67 15.16 7.01
CA PHE A 73 -10.79 16.20 7.56
C PHE A 73 -11.17 17.63 7.14
N GLY A 74 -12.46 17.88 6.93
CA GLY A 74 -12.96 19.15 6.45
C GLY A 74 -12.60 19.52 5.01
N GLY A 75 -11.88 18.64 4.32
CA GLY A 75 -11.48 18.77 2.91
C GLY A 75 -9.99 18.54 2.68
N MET A 76 -9.66 17.81 1.59
CA MET A 76 -8.29 17.56 1.17
C MET A 76 -8.17 17.21 -0.31
N PRO A 77 -6.97 17.36 -0.92
CA PRO A 77 -6.74 16.94 -2.30
C PRO A 77 -6.89 15.43 -2.51
N MET A 78 -7.40 15.04 -3.69
CA MET A 78 -7.63 13.65 -4.09
C MET A 78 -6.39 12.93 -4.63
N TYR A 79 -5.22 13.57 -4.71
CA TYR A 79 -4.03 13.05 -5.40
C TYR A 79 -3.53 11.69 -4.92
N GLN A 80 -3.81 11.31 -3.67
CA GLN A 80 -3.44 10.02 -3.09
C GLN A 80 -4.65 9.16 -2.66
N ILE A 81 -5.88 9.64 -2.88
CA ILE A 81 -7.09 8.88 -2.53
C ILE A 81 -7.54 8.01 -3.70
N ALA A 82 -7.89 8.64 -4.81
CA ALA A 82 -8.34 7.95 -6.02
C ALA A 82 -8.01 8.81 -7.26
N PRO A 83 -6.71 8.96 -7.61
CA PRO A 83 -6.31 9.82 -8.70
C PRO A 83 -6.86 9.30 -10.03
N SER A 84 -7.53 10.15 -10.78
CA SER A 84 -8.08 9.85 -12.10
C SER A 84 -7.78 10.98 -13.07
N TYR A 85 -6.89 10.72 -14.01
CA TYR A 85 -6.48 11.69 -15.03
C TYR A 85 -6.88 11.19 -16.42
N PRO A 86 -7.25 12.09 -17.37
CA PRO A 86 -7.62 11.71 -18.73
C PRO A 86 -6.59 10.83 -19.42
N SER A 87 -5.31 11.14 -19.27
CA SER A 87 -4.18 10.39 -19.87
C SER A 87 -4.02 8.96 -19.32
N THR A 88 -4.47 8.70 -18.09
CA THR A 88 -4.30 7.39 -17.45
C THR A 88 -5.49 6.45 -17.67
N ARG A 89 -6.68 6.96 -17.99
CA ARG A 89 -7.90 6.16 -18.23
C ARG A 89 -7.74 5.04 -19.27
N PRO A 90 -7.11 5.27 -20.46
CA PRO A 90 -6.89 4.19 -21.43
C PRO A 90 -6.06 3.04 -20.86
N TRP A 91 -5.04 3.34 -20.07
CA TRP A 91 -4.17 2.34 -19.44
C TRP A 91 -4.90 1.51 -18.40
N MET A 92 -5.79 2.09 -17.60
CA MET A 92 -6.68 1.37 -16.67
C MET A 92 -7.60 0.36 -17.39
N ASN A 93 -8.04 0.65 -18.61
CA ASN A 93 -8.82 -0.30 -19.40
C ASN A 93 -7.96 -1.46 -19.93
N LEU A 94 -6.70 -1.22 -20.31
CA LEU A 94 -5.75 -2.27 -20.67
C LEU A 94 -5.42 -3.16 -19.47
N GLU A 95 -5.38 -2.63 -18.26
CA GLU A 95 -5.25 -3.41 -17.02
C GLU A 95 -6.36 -4.44 -16.87
N LYS A 96 -7.61 -4.03 -17.09
CA LYS A 96 -8.77 -4.95 -17.02
C LYS A 96 -8.65 -6.11 -18.00
N LEU A 97 -8.10 -5.85 -19.19
CA LEU A 97 -7.84 -6.86 -20.21
C LEU A 97 -6.68 -7.78 -19.82
N TYR A 98 -5.55 -7.22 -19.39
CA TYR A 98 -4.36 -7.96 -18.95
C TYR A 98 -4.68 -8.94 -17.82
N GLY A 99 -5.45 -8.52 -16.82
CA GLY A 99 -5.84 -9.33 -15.68
C GLY A 99 -7.01 -10.29 -15.94
N LEU A 100 -7.58 -10.32 -17.14
CA LEU A 100 -8.84 -11.05 -17.42
C LEU A 100 -9.95 -10.73 -16.41
N ARG A 101 -10.04 -9.45 -15.97
CA ARG A 101 -10.88 -9.04 -14.84
C ARG A 101 -12.36 -9.35 -15.04
N ALA A 102 -12.86 -9.32 -16.26
CA ALA A 102 -14.23 -9.68 -16.60
C ALA A 102 -14.54 -11.16 -16.31
N PHE A 103 -13.54 -12.04 -16.38
CA PHE A 103 -13.68 -13.48 -16.15
C PHE A 103 -13.30 -13.90 -14.73
N LEU A 104 -12.24 -13.31 -14.16
CA LEU A 104 -11.69 -13.70 -12.86
C LEU A 104 -12.20 -12.83 -11.70
N GLY A 105 -13.07 -11.86 -11.99
CA GLY A 105 -13.67 -10.99 -10.99
C GLY A 105 -12.72 -9.95 -10.40
N SER A 106 -13.20 -9.26 -9.36
CA SER A 106 -12.50 -8.12 -8.75
C SER A 106 -11.25 -8.48 -7.93
N LEU A 107 -11.10 -9.72 -7.51
CA LEU A 107 -9.99 -10.19 -6.68
C LEU A 107 -9.08 -11.20 -7.42
N GLY A 108 -9.67 -12.15 -8.14
CA GLY A 108 -8.93 -13.23 -8.80
C GLY A 108 -7.93 -12.72 -9.84
N TRP A 109 -8.26 -11.64 -10.57
CA TRP A 109 -7.37 -11.07 -11.57
C TRP A 109 -5.97 -10.70 -11.02
N LEU A 110 -5.88 -10.34 -9.73
CA LEU A 110 -4.61 -9.98 -9.09
C LEU A 110 -3.67 -11.17 -8.97
N LEU A 111 -4.19 -12.30 -8.49
CA LEU A 111 -3.42 -13.54 -8.36
C LEU A 111 -2.98 -14.04 -9.75
N PHE A 112 -3.86 -13.94 -10.74
CA PHE A 112 -3.55 -14.26 -12.13
C PHE A 112 -2.45 -13.35 -12.70
N ALA A 113 -2.56 -12.02 -12.48
CA ALA A 113 -1.57 -11.05 -12.97
C ALA A 113 -0.18 -11.26 -12.34
N LEU A 114 -0.12 -11.62 -11.04
CA LEU A 114 1.13 -12.01 -10.37
C LEU A 114 1.78 -13.22 -11.05
N MET A 115 1.01 -14.28 -11.32
CA MET A 115 1.53 -15.48 -12.00
C MET A 115 2.03 -15.17 -13.43
N VAL A 116 1.25 -14.42 -14.20
CA VAL A 116 1.60 -14.03 -15.57
C VAL A 116 2.83 -13.14 -15.60
N GLY A 117 2.87 -12.13 -14.71
CA GLY A 117 4.00 -11.20 -14.62
C GLY A 117 5.31 -11.91 -14.31
N PHE A 118 5.30 -12.81 -13.34
CA PHE A 118 6.50 -13.57 -12.97
C PHE A 118 6.88 -14.62 -14.03
N PHE A 119 5.90 -15.22 -14.69
CA PHE A 119 6.13 -16.09 -15.85
C PHE A 119 6.86 -15.33 -16.97
N ILE A 120 6.41 -14.11 -17.34
CA ILE A 120 7.07 -13.25 -18.34
C ILE A 120 8.52 -12.96 -17.91
N PHE A 121 8.75 -12.64 -16.64
CA PHE A 121 10.08 -12.41 -16.09
C PHE A 121 10.98 -13.63 -16.25
N LEU A 122 10.54 -14.83 -15.86
CA LEU A 122 11.32 -16.05 -16.01
C LEU A 122 11.57 -16.41 -17.49
N LYS A 123 10.62 -16.11 -18.38
CA LYS A 123 10.83 -16.24 -19.83
C LYS A 123 11.92 -15.31 -20.35
N SER A 124 12.05 -14.10 -19.75
CA SER A 124 13.16 -13.21 -20.10
C SER A 124 14.52 -13.81 -19.73
N LEU A 125 14.59 -14.62 -18.68
CA LEU A 125 15.75 -15.41 -18.27
C LEU A 125 15.97 -16.72 -19.06
N ARG A 126 15.17 -16.97 -20.14
CA ARG A 126 15.19 -18.18 -20.99
C ARG A 126 14.79 -19.47 -20.25
N VAL A 127 14.08 -19.38 -19.16
CA VAL A 127 13.55 -20.54 -18.44
C VAL A 127 12.51 -21.27 -19.31
N ARG A 128 12.52 -22.62 -19.29
CA ARG A 128 11.53 -23.45 -20.00
C ARG A 128 10.13 -23.21 -19.44
N ASN A 129 9.10 -23.38 -20.29
CA ASN A 129 7.72 -23.03 -19.97
C ASN A 129 7.20 -23.66 -18.67
N LEU A 130 7.43 -24.97 -18.45
CA LEU A 130 7.00 -25.65 -17.23
C LEU A 130 7.61 -25.02 -15.97
N LEU A 131 8.93 -24.83 -15.94
CA LEU A 131 9.59 -24.22 -14.78
C LEU A 131 9.19 -22.75 -14.59
N ALA A 132 8.99 -22.01 -15.68
CA ALA A 132 8.49 -20.64 -15.60
C ALA A 132 7.06 -20.58 -15.03
N ALA A 133 6.21 -21.55 -15.39
CA ALA A 133 4.87 -21.66 -14.84
C ALA A 133 4.89 -22.00 -13.33
N ILE A 134 5.74 -22.97 -12.95
CA ILE A 134 5.95 -23.31 -11.53
C ILE A 134 6.43 -22.10 -10.75
N GLY A 135 7.39 -21.33 -11.30
CA GLY A 135 7.88 -20.11 -10.65
C GLY A 135 6.79 -19.05 -10.50
N GLY A 136 5.91 -18.86 -11.51
CA GLY A 136 4.76 -17.99 -11.41
C GLY A 136 3.81 -18.37 -10.27
N ILE A 137 3.59 -19.68 -10.07
CA ILE A 137 2.81 -20.20 -8.95
C ILE A 137 3.52 -19.94 -7.61
N MET A 138 4.82 -20.28 -7.51
CA MET A 138 5.61 -20.05 -6.28
C MET A 138 5.62 -18.59 -5.86
N TRP A 139 5.68 -17.65 -6.81
CA TRP A 139 5.60 -16.22 -6.53
C TRP A 139 4.20 -15.83 -6.07
N ALA A 140 3.18 -16.11 -6.87
CA ALA A 140 1.83 -15.60 -6.62
C ALA A 140 1.16 -16.18 -5.36
N PHE A 141 1.53 -17.40 -4.97
CA PHE A 141 1.08 -18.07 -3.75
C PHE A 141 2.05 -17.93 -2.58
N SER A 142 3.07 -17.06 -2.65
CA SER A 142 3.75 -16.62 -1.43
C SER A 142 2.71 -15.93 -0.53
N SER A 143 2.64 -16.33 0.74
CA SER A 143 1.48 -16.04 1.60
C SER A 143 1.17 -14.55 1.75
N TYR A 144 2.16 -13.69 1.66
CA TYR A 144 1.99 -12.25 1.78
C TYR A 144 1.00 -11.68 0.75
N PHE A 145 1.02 -12.17 -0.49
CA PHE A 145 0.11 -11.65 -1.53
C PHE A 145 -1.34 -12.02 -1.26
N VAL A 146 -1.59 -13.23 -0.80
CA VAL A 146 -2.94 -13.66 -0.43
C VAL A 146 -3.43 -12.91 0.81
N ILE A 147 -2.55 -12.68 1.78
CA ILE A 147 -2.81 -11.85 2.96
C ILE A 147 -3.14 -10.40 2.56
N LEU A 148 -2.43 -9.82 1.60
CA LEU A 148 -2.72 -8.49 1.07
C LEU A 148 -4.10 -8.43 0.38
N ILE A 149 -4.53 -9.50 -0.30
CA ILE A 149 -5.89 -9.59 -0.86
C ILE A 149 -6.92 -9.60 0.28
N ALA A 150 -6.70 -10.41 1.31
CA ALA A 150 -7.61 -10.51 2.45
C ALA A 150 -7.74 -9.16 3.19
N ALA A 151 -6.64 -8.44 3.39
CA ALA A 151 -6.60 -7.15 4.05
C ALA A 151 -7.18 -5.99 3.20
N GLY A 152 -7.22 -6.13 1.87
CA GLY A 152 -7.70 -5.08 0.96
C GLY A 152 -6.61 -4.16 0.41
N HIS A 153 -5.33 -4.50 0.56
CA HIS A 153 -4.20 -3.72 0.02
C HIS A 153 -4.03 -3.89 -1.51
N ILE A 154 -5.09 -3.65 -2.25
CA ILE A 154 -5.19 -3.92 -3.69
C ILE A 154 -4.17 -3.12 -4.51
N TRP A 155 -3.98 -1.83 -4.20
CA TRP A 155 -3.03 -0.97 -4.90
C TRP A 155 -1.58 -1.45 -4.78
N LYS A 156 -1.20 -1.89 -3.58
CA LYS A 156 0.11 -2.48 -3.30
C LYS A 156 0.33 -3.74 -4.14
N LEU A 157 -0.66 -4.60 -4.17
CA LEU A 157 -0.60 -5.86 -4.91
C LEU A 157 -0.59 -5.65 -6.43
N THR A 158 -1.35 -4.66 -6.93
CA THR A 158 -1.34 -4.26 -8.34
C THR A 158 0.06 -3.81 -8.78
N ALA A 159 0.72 -2.96 -7.99
CA ALA A 159 2.09 -2.56 -8.27
C ALA A 159 3.03 -3.78 -8.35
N LEU A 160 2.91 -4.70 -7.38
CA LEU A 160 3.72 -5.92 -7.32
C LEU A 160 3.48 -6.87 -8.51
N ALA A 161 2.27 -6.91 -9.08
CA ALA A 161 1.98 -7.71 -10.26
C ALA A 161 2.71 -7.20 -11.53
N TYR A 162 3.00 -5.90 -11.61
CA TYR A 162 3.66 -5.30 -12.78
C TYR A 162 5.19 -5.17 -12.65
N ILE A 163 5.75 -5.36 -11.47
CA ILE A 163 7.20 -5.29 -11.23
C ILE A 163 7.96 -6.41 -11.95
N PRO A 164 7.59 -7.70 -11.88
CA PRO A 164 8.33 -8.76 -12.58
C PRO A 164 8.41 -8.54 -14.09
N PRO A 165 7.34 -8.16 -14.82
CA PRO A 165 7.46 -7.89 -16.25
C PRO A 165 8.23 -6.59 -16.55
N THR A 166 8.27 -5.59 -15.65
CA THR A 166 9.20 -4.45 -15.78
C THR A 166 10.65 -4.92 -15.79
N ILE A 167 11.03 -5.79 -14.84
CA ILE A 167 12.37 -6.38 -14.76
C ILE A 167 12.63 -7.27 -15.98
N ALA A 168 11.61 -7.95 -16.52
CA ALA A 168 11.75 -8.70 -17.77
C ALA A 168 12.15 -7.81 -18.95
N GLY A 169 11.55 -6.63 -19.06
CA GLY A 169 11.93 -5.62 -20.03
C GLY A 169 13.41 -5.21 -19.90
N LEU A 170 13.84 -4.95 -18.67
CA LEU A 170 15.23 -4.64 -18.35
C LEU A 170 16.18 -5.79 -18.79
N VAL A 171 15.85 -7.03 -18.45
CA VAL A 171 16.62 -8.22 -18.87
C VAL A 171 16.71 -8.32 -20.39
N TRP A 172 15.61 -8.09 -21.11
CA TRP A 172 15.62 -8.13 -22.58
C TRP A 172 16.48 -7.02 -23.20
N ILE A 173 16.48 -5.81 -22.63
CA ILE A 173 17.35 -4.71 -23.06
C ILE A 173 18.82 -5.14 -22.95
N TYR A 174 19.26 -5.65 -21.80
CA TYR A 174 20.65 -6.11 -21.60
C TYR A 174 21.01 -7.34 -22.43
N ARG A 175 20.03 -8.06 -22.94
CA ARG A 175 20.19 -9.14 -23.94
C ARG A 175 20.18 -8.66 -25.40
N GLY A 176 20.23 -7.37 -25.65
CA GLY A 176 20.26 -6.75 -26.97
C GLY A 176 18.91 -6.65 -27.67
N LYS A 177 17.79 -6.98 -27.00
CA LYS A 177 16.44 -6.76 -27.51
C LYS A 177 15.95 -5.37 -27.13
N TRP A 178 16.66 -4.36 -27.57
CA TRP A 178 16.50 -2.98 -27.07
C TRP A 178 15.09 -2.41 -27.27
N LEU A 179 14.49 -2.58 -28.48
CA LEU A 179 13.16 -2.03 -28.76
C LEU A 179 12.05 -2.78 -27.99
N SER A 180 11.96 -4.10 -28.14
CA SER A 180 10.93 -4.86 -27.44
C SER A 180 11.10 -4.85 -25.91
N GLY A 181 12.35 -4.90 -25.42
CA GLY A 181 12.64 -4.75 -24.00
C GLY A 181 12.29 -3.37 -23.47
N GLY A 182 12.63 -2.31 -24.24
CA GLY A 182 12.30 -0.93 -23.89
C GLY A 182 10.80 -0.69 -23.82
N VAL A 183 10.04 -1.16 -24.82
CA VAL A 183 8.57 -1.09 -24.81
C VAL A 183 7.98 -1.81 -23.61
N THR A 184 8.44 -3.04 -23.34
CA THR A 184 7.94 -3.81 -22.19
C THR A 184 8.25 -3.11 -20.86
N MET A 185 9.48 -2.63 -20.69
CA MET A 185 9.87 -1.91 -19.48
C MET A 185 9.07 -0.62 -19.31
N ALA A 186 8.94 0.20 -20.35
CA ALA A 186 8.18 1.46 -20.30
C ALA A 186 6.70 1.21 -19.96
N PHE A 187 6.08 0.23 -20.63
CA PHE A 187 4.69 -0.13 -20.41
C PHE A 187 4.43 -0.56 -18.95
N PHE A 188 5.19 -1.54 -18.46
CA PHE A 188 4.97 -2.04 -17.11
C PHE A 188 5.47 -1.07 -16.02
N THR A 189 6.44 -0.20 -16.31
CA THR A 189 6.78 0.93 -15.43
C THR A 189 5.59 1.89 -15.32
N ALA A 190 4.93 2.22 -16.44
CA ALA A 190 3.74 3.07 -16.40
C ALA A 190 2.62 2.42 -15.57
N MET A 191 2.36 1.12 -15.76
CA MET A 191 1.30 0.39 -15.07
C MET A 191 1.56 0.27 -13.55
N GLN A 192 2.81 0.01 -13.12
CA GLN A 192 3.11 -0.10 -11.69
C GLN A 192 3.01 1.25 -10.98
N ILE A 193 3.37 2.38 -11.64
CA ILE A 193 3.22 3.72 -11.07
C ILE A 193 1.74 4.10 -11.01
N LEU A 194 0.96 3.74 -12.05
CA LEU A 194 -0.50 3.94 -12.08
C LEU A 194 -1.21 3.26 -10.91
N ALA A 195 -0.67 2.14 -10.41
CA ALA A 195 -1.17 1.49 -9.19
C ALA A 195 -1.04 2.35 -7.93
N ASN A 196 -0.38 3.51 -8.01
CA ASN A 196 -0.26 4.53 -6.97
C ASN A 196 0.32 4.03 -5.64
N HIS A 197 1.22 3.04 -5.68
CA HIS A 197 1.92 2.52 -4.51
C HIS A 197 3.44 2.62 -4.68
N VAL A 198 3.96 3.84 -4.57
CA VAL A 198 5.35 4.21 -4.89
C VAL A 198 6.37 3.44 -4.07
N GLN A 199 6.06 3.07 -2.81
CA GLN A 199 6.96 2.32 -1.93
C GLN A 199 7.41 0.98 -2.54
N MET A 200 6.51 0.23 -3.19
CA MET A 200 6.86 -1.05 -3.81
C MET A 200 7.76 -0.83 -5.03
N THR A 201 7.45 0.16 -5.85
CA THR A 201 8.31 0.57 -6.97
C THR A 201 9.71 0.94 -6.47
N TYR A 202 9.80 1.74 -5.41
CA TYR A 202 11.06 2.15 -4.80
C TYR A 202 11.90 0.96 -4.32
N TYR A 203 11.32 0.01 -3.60
CA TYR A 203 12.03 -1.17 -3.12
C TYR A 203 12.62 -2.00 -4.27
N PHE A 204 11.89 -2.15 -5.36
CA PHE A 204 12.39 -2.93 -6.51
C PHE A 204 13.43 -2.19 -7.35
N LEU A 205 13.63 -0.87 -7.15
CA LEU A 205 14.80 -0.19 -7.71
C LEU A 205 16.10 -0.78 -7.17
N PHE A 206 16.15 -1.26 -5.91
CA PHE A 206 17.32 -1.96 -5.38
C PHE A 206 17.64 -3.24 -6.17
N VAL A 207 16.62 -4.02 -6.53
CA VAL A 207 16.80 -5.22 -7.35
C VAL A 207 17.28 -4.85 -8.76
N MET A 208 16.69 -3.84 -9.38
CA MET A 208 17.08 -3.37 -10.71
C MET A 208 18.50 -2.82 -10.70
N ALA A 209 18.86 -2.02 -9.69
CA ALA A 209 20.21 -1.48 -9.53
C ALA A 209 21.24 -2.60 -9.33
N ALA A 210 20.95 -3.57 -8.47
CA ALA A 210 21.83 -4.72 -8.26
C ALA A 210 22.07 -5.54 -9.54
N LEU A 211 21.01 -5.75 -10.36
CA LEU A 211 21.14 -6.41 -11.65
C LEU A 211 22.00 -5.59 -12.61
N VAL A 212 21.78 -4.28 -12.70
CA VAL A 212 22.58 -3.37 -13.55
C VAL A 212 24.04 -3.36 -13.12
N ILE A 213 24.32 -3.27 -11.82
CA ILE A 213 25.68 -3.33 -11.26
C ILE A 213 26.34 -4.69 -11.62
N ALA A 214 25.62 -5.80 -11.41
CA ALA A 214 26.16 -7.12 -11.71
C ALA A 214 26.47 -7.30 -13.21
N TRP A 215 25.63 -6.79 -14.10
CA TRP A 215 25.92 -6.77 -15.56
C TRP A 215 27.01 -5.78 -15.92
N GLY A 216 27.16 -4.68 -15.20
CA GLY A 216 28.29 -3.74 -15.36
C GLY A 216 29.62 -4.40 -15.04
N VAL A 217 29.71 -5.10 -13.91
CA VAL A 217 30.90 -5.89 -13.55
C VAL A 217 31.23 -6.96 -14.61
N GLU A 218 30.19 -7.65 -15.11
CA GLU A 218 30.37 -8.64 -16.17
C GLU A 218 30.81 -7.98 -17.49
N ALA A 219 30.27 -6.81 -17.82
CA ALA A 219 30.66 -6.07 -19.02
C ALA A 219 32.12 -5.59 -18.98
N ILE A 220 32.62 -5.18 -17.79
CA ILE A 220 34.05 -4.85 -17.59
C ILE A 220 34.90 -6.12 -17.80
N ARG A 221 34.53 -7.24 -17.16
CA ARG A 221 35.29 -8.51 -17.29
C ARG A 221 35.33 -9.05 -18.71
N THR A 222 34.23 -8.88 -19.47
CA THR A 222 34.09 -9.39 -20.84
C THR A 222 34.43 -8.34 -21.91
N LYS A 223 34.89 -7.13 -21.53
CA LYS A 223 35.19 -6.00 -22.42
C LYS A 223 34.03 -5.58 -23.32
N LYS A 224 32.76 -5.64 -22.82
CA LYS A 224 31.52 -5.30 -23.55
C LYS A 224 30.89 -4.01 -23.07
N MET A 225 31.67 -3.01 -22.67
CA MET A 225 31.19 -1.75 -22.09
C MET A 225 30.29 -0.95 -23.03
N ALA A 226 30.56 -0.93 -24.35
CA ALA A 226 29.72 -0.22 -25.32
C ALA A 226 28.29 -0.80 -25.36
N HIS A 227 28.15 -2.13 -25.32
CA HIS A 227 26.84 -2.79 -25.23
C HIS A 227 26.14 -2.46 -23.90
N PHE A 228 26.86 -2.48 -22.79
CA PHE A 228 26.37 -2.13 -21.46
C PHE A 228 25.86 -0.68 -21.44
N ALA A 229 26.67 0.28 -21.86
CA ALA A 229 26.32 1.70 -21.90
C ALA A 229 25.07 1.96 -22.76
N LYS A 230 24.99 1.36 -23.96
CA LYS A 230 23.81 1.45 -24.83
C LYS A 230 22.57 0.86 -24.16
N SER A 231 22.69 -0.30 -23.52
CA SER A 231 21.58 -0.94 -22.84
C SER A 231 21.10 -0.13 -21.64
N THR A 232 22.01 0.45 -20.88
CA THR A 232 21.70 1.34 -19.75
C THR A 232 20.97 2.60 -20.23
N ALA A 233 21.44 3.23 -21.32
CA ALA A 233 20.76 4.38 -21.91
C ALA A 233 19.33 4.06 -22.36
N VAL A 234 19.14 2.91 -23.04
CA VAL A 234 17.79 2.45 -23.44
C VAL A 234 16.91 2.18 -22.23
N ALA A 235 17.44 1.56 -21.18
CA ALA A 235 16.69 1.29 -19.95
C ALA A 235 16.27 2.60 -19.26
N LEU A 236 17.16 3.59 -19.16
CA LEU A 236 16.84 4.89 -18.59
C LEU A 236 15.75 5.61 -19.42
N ILE A 237 15.87 5.62 -20.74
CA ILE A 237 14.84 6.22 -21.62
C ILE A 237 13.50 5.49 -21.45
N ALA A 238 13.49 4.16 -21.42
CA ALA A 238 12.28 3.38 -21.21
C ALA A 238 11.63 3.67 -19.84
N GLY A 239 12.46 3.75 -18.79
CA GLY A 239 12.00 4.16 -17.46
C GLY A 239 11.39 5.55 -17.45
N LEU A 240 12.07 6.53 -18.05
CA LEU A 240 11.59 7.90 -18.17
C LEU A 240 10.27 8.02 -18.93
N VAL A 241 10.09 7.27 -20.03
CA VAL A 241 8.80 7.22 -20.76
C VAL A 241 7.70 6.66 -19.86
N GLY A 242 7.96 5.59 -19.14
CA GLY A 242 6.98 5.01 -18.19
C GLY A 242 6.62 5.97 -17.04
N VAL A 243 7.59 6.71 -16.52
CA VAL A 243 7.39 7.77 -15.51
C VAL A 243 6.59 8.93 -16.10
N ALA A 244 6.93 9.39 -17.32
CA ALA A 244 6.30 10.53 -17.98
C ALA A 244 4.80 10.28 -18.28
N ILE A 245 4.38 9.05 -18.53
CA ILE A 245 2.96 8.68 -18.66
C ILE A 245 2.16 8.99 -17.37
N ASN A 246 2.83 8.99 -16.23
CA ASN A 246 2.21 9.30 -14.93
C ASN A 246 2.67 10.68 -14.40
N ALA A 247 3.15 11.58 -15.26
CA ALA A 247 3.73 12.87 -14.85
C ALA A 247 2.76 13.67 -13.97
N THR A 248 1.50 13.74 -14.34
CA THR A 248 0.46 14.47 -13.60
C THR A 248 0.31 13.91 -12.19
N ASN A 249 0.16 12.60 -12.05
CA ASN A 249 0.01 11.95 -10.74
C ASN A 249 1.25 12.13 -9.86
N LEU A 250 2.44 11.88 -10.42
CA LEU A 250 3.69 11.96 -9.66
C LEU A 250 4.00 13.37 -9.18
N TYR A 251 3.79 14.38 -10.05
CA TYR A 251 4.02 15.78 -9.71
C TYR A 251 3.10 16.21 -8.55
N HIS A 252 1.79 15.97 -8.67
CA HIS A 252 0.84 16.36 -7.65
C HIS A 252 1.05 15.57 -6.34
N THR A 253 1.35 14.27 -6.43
CA THR A 253 1.72 13.47 -5.26
C THR A 253 2.95 14.03 -4.55
N TYR A 254 4.00 14.42 -5.29
CA TYR A 254 5.22 15.00 -4.72
C TYR A 254 4.97 16.37 -4.07
N ARG A 255 4.24 17.27 -4.76
CA ARG A 255 3.89 18.59 -4.22
C ARG A 255 3.03 18.45 -2.97
N TYR A 256 2.01 17.59 -3.04
CA TYR A 256 1.10 17.34 -1.92
C TYR A 256 1.80 16.69 -0.73
N ALA A 257 2.72 15.76 -0.94
CA ALA A 257 3.45 15.10 0.14
C ALA A 257 4.13 16.10 1.09
N LYS A 258 4.61 17.23 0.57
CA LYS A 258 5.22 18.31 1.36
C LYS A 258 4.25 19.02 2.30
N GLN A 259 2.95 18.94 2.04
CA GLN A 259 1.89 19.55 2.86
C GLN A 259 1.24 18.54 3.81
N THR A 260 1.65 17.27 3.76
CA THR A 260 1.10 16.18 4.58
C THR A 260 2.02 15.87 5.76
N MET A 261 1.63 14.92 6.59
CA MET A 261 2.45 14.38 7.70
C MET A 261 3.87 13.93 7.25
N ARG A 262 4.13 13.84 5.95
CA ARG A 262 5.47 13.52 5.40
C ARG A 262 6.34 14.76 5.16
N GLY A 263 5.76 15.95 5.20
CA GLY A 263 6.47 17.22 5.02
C GLY A 263 6.92 17.86 6.34
N GLY A 264 6.56 17.27 7.48
CA GLY A 264 6.83 17.81 8.80
C GLY A 264 5.87 18.92 9.24
N SER A 265 5.85 19.20 10.53
CA SER A 265 5.05 20.27 11.14
C SER A 265 5.79 21.62 11.12
N GLU A 266 5.04 22.71 10.99
CA GLU A 266 5.55 24.07 11.20
C GLU A 266 5.64 24.43 12.69
N LEU A 267 4.98 23.64 13.56
CA LEU A 267 5.00 23.85 15.00
C LEU A 267 6.32 23.35 15.59
N THR A 268 6.84 24.15 16.52
CA THR A 268 7.99 23.79 17.37
C THR A 268 7.60 23.59 18.82
N ILE A 269 6.33 23.83 19.17
CA ILE A 269 5.79 23.49 20.49
C ILE A 269 5.72 21.98 20.68
N PRO A 270 5.97 21.47 21.91
CA PRO A 270 5.96 20.04 22.17
C PRO A 270 4.62 19.40 21.80
N ASP A 271 4.69 18.24 21.16
CA ASP A 271 3.51 17.40 20.93
C ASP A 271 3.03 16.84 22.29
N PRO A 272 1.81 17.18 22.75
CA PRO A 272 1.28 16.71 24.02
C PRO A 272 1.03 15.19 24.03
N THR A 273 1.05 14.53 22.85
CA THR A 273 0.84 13.09 22.71
C THR A 273 2.15 12.31 22.72
N ALA A 274 3.29 12.98 22.63
CA ALA A 274 4.59 12.33 22.65
C ALA A 274 4.91 11.75 24.05
N PRO A 275 5.51 10.55 24.13
CA PRO A 275 5.96 9.98 25.40
C PRO A 275 6.91 10.94 26.13
N GLN A 276 6.79 11.05 27.46
CA GLN A 276 7.71 11.87 28.26
C GLN A 276 9.16 11.41 28.04
N GLY A 277 10.00 12.30 27.52
CA GLY A 277 11.41 12.03 27.21
C GLY A 277 11.69 11.73 25.74
N ALA A 278 10.69 11.66 24.89
CA ALA A 278 10.90 11.70 23.45
C ALA A 278 11.46 13.08 23.08
N SER A 279 12.66 13.13 22.53
CA SER A 279 13.24 14.37 22.02
C SER A 279 12.32 14.88 20.90
N SER A 280 11.67 16.01 21.12
CA SER A 280 10.83 16.70 20.14
C SER A 280 11.66 17.36 19.01
N GLN A 281 12.66 16.66 18.51
CA GLN A 281 13.25 17.02 17.23
C GLN A 281 12.33 16.43 16.14
N ALA A 282 11.28 17.18 15.85
CA ALA A 282 10.55 16.97 14.59
C ALA A 282 11.60 16.90 13.48
N ASN A 283 11.68 15.77 12.81
CA ASN A 283 12.56 15.65 11.66
C ASN A 283 11.97 16.58 10.59
N PRO A 284 12.59 17.71 10.24
CA PRO A 284 11.98 18.71 9.37
C PRO A 284 11.71 18.15 7.97
N GLU A 285 12.26 16.98 7.63
CA GLU A 285 12.07 16.30 6.36
C GLU A 285 11.88 14.78 6.57
N GLY A 286 10.63 14.31 6.52
CA GLY A 286 10.29 12.88 6.57
C GLY A 286 9.47 12.47 7.78
N LEU A 287 9.18 11.17 7.87
CA LEU A 287 8.45 10.56 8.99
C LEU A 287 9.36 10.35 10.20
N GLU A 288 8.77 10.33 11.39
CA GLU A 288 9.49 9.99 12.63
C GLU A 288 10.03 8.55 12.58
N ARG A 289 11.24 8.33 13.10
CA ARG A 289 11.94 7.03 13.11
C ARG A 289 11.11 5.93 13.76
N GLU A 290 10.46 6.24 14.86
CA GLU A 290 9.60 5.31 15.57
C GLU A 290 8.40 4.89 14.73
N TYR A 291 7.77 5.82 14.02
CA TYR A 291 6.68 5.56 13.09
C TYR A 291 7.12 4.76 11.86
N ILE A 292 8.31 5.04 11.30
CA ILE A 292 8.92 4.28 10.20
C ILE A 292 9.12 2.81 10.61
N THR A 293 9.66 2.59 11.81
CA THR A 293 10.09 1.28 12.29
C THR A 293 9.07 0.53 13.14
N GLN A 294 7.88 1.09 13.32
CA GLN A 294 6.81 0.50 14.13
C GLN A 294 6.48 -0.94 13.71
N TRP A 295 6.41 -1.21 12.41
CA TRP A 295 6.26 -2.56 11.86
C TRP A 295 7.63 -3.11 11.43
N SER A 296 8.45 -3.45 12.39
CA SER A 296 9.73 -4.13 12.19
C SER A 296 9.55 -5.63 12.36
N TYR A 297 10.16 -6.40 11.47
CA TYR A 297 10.16 -7.86 11.55
C TYR A 297 11.13 -8.32 12.65
N GLY A 298 10.73 -9.26 13.47
CA GLY A 298 11.63 -9.86 14.45
C GLY A 298 12.70 -10.69 13.76
N ILE A 299 13.94 -10.68 14.29
CA ILE A 299 15.03 -11.50 13.73
C ILE A 299 14.61 -12.96 13.65
N GLY A 300 14.01 -13.49 14.73
CA GLY A 300 13.47 -14.86 14.76
C GLY A 300 12.25 -15.08 13.85
N GLU A 301 11.52 -14.02 13.47
CA GLU A 301 10.41 -14.13 12.53
C GLU A 301 10.88 -14.44 11.11
N THR A 302 12.15 -14.20 10.77
CA THR A 302 12.72 -14.57 9.46
C THR A 302 12.53 -16.07 9.16
N MET A 303 12.45 -16.90 10.19
CA MET A 303 12.20 -18.34 10.04
C MET A 303 10.79 -18.68 9.55
N THR A 304 9.86 -17.71 9.49
CA THR A 304 8.54 -17.92 8.86
C THR A 304 8.66 -18.20 7.37
N LEU A 305 9.73 -17.78 6.72
CA LEU A 305 10.05 -18.15 5.33
C LEU A 305 10.11 -19.68 5.13
N LEU A 306 10.47 -20.42 6.21
CA LEU A 306 10.56 -21.88 6.24
C LEU A 306 9.37 -22.56 6.92
N VAL A 307 8.93 -22.02 8.06
CA VAL A 307 7.84 -22.59 8.89
C VAL A 307 6.88 -21.46 9.29
N PRO A 308 5.67 -21.40 8.75
CA PRO A 308 4.77 -20.23 8.88
C PRO A 308 4.48 -19.79 10.32
N ASN A 309 4.25 -20.74 11.24
CA ASN A 309 3.84 -20.42 12.61
C ASN A 309 5.02 -20.29 13.61
N VAL A 310 6.23 -19.90 13.17
CA VAL A 310 7.38 -19.71 14.09
C VAL A 310 7.08 -18.65 15.17
N ARG A 311 6.29 -17.65 14.83
CA ARG A 311 5.81 -16.63 15.78
C ARG A 311 4.28 -16.54 15.78
N GLY A 312 3.60 -17.65 15.46
CA GLY A 312 2.16 -17.70 15.26
C GLY A 312 1.75 -17.26 13.86
N GLY A 313 0.46 -17.08 13.67
CA GLY A 313 -0.10 -16.65 12.39
C GLY A 313 -0.48 -15.17 12.38
N ALA A 314 -1.76 -14.89 12.10
CA ALA A 314 -2.32 -13.55 12.25
C ALA A 314 -2.52 -13.19 13.73
N SER A 315 -2.63 -11.90 14.03
CA SER A 315 -3.03 -11.38 15.34
C SER A 315 -4.53 -11.59 15.57
N GLU A 316 -4.97 -12.82 15.46
CA GLU A 316 -6.34 -13.27 15.73
C GLU A 316 -6.44 -13.93 17.11
N PRO A 317 -7.60 -13.93 17.77
CA PRO A 317 -7.79 -14.72 18.99
C PRO A 317 -7.54 -16.21 18.74
N ILE A 318 -6.86 -16.89 19.66
CA ILE A 318 -6.62 -18.35 19.56
C ILE A 318 -7.93 -19.11 19.39
N GLY A 319 -9.01 -18.66 20.06
CA GLY A 319 -10.35 -19.24 20.00
C GLY A 319 -11.05 -19.11 18.65
N SER A 320 -10.57 -18.28 17.73
CA SER A 320 -11.09 -18.23 16.36
C SER A 320 -11.04 -19.59 15.65
N LYS A 321 -10.16 -20.49 16.12
CA LYS A 321 -10.02 -21.87 15.64
C LYS A 321 -10.20 -22.83 16.83
N PRO A 322 -11.41 -23.31 17.12
CA PRO A 322 -11.73 -24.12 18.31
C PRO A 322 -10.83 -25.36 18.52
N ALA A 323 -10.32 -25.95 17.44
CA ALA A 323 -9.39 -27.07 17.49
C ALA A 323 -8.11 -26.76 18.29
N ARG A 324 -7.66 -25.49 18.33
CA ARG A 324 -6.50 -25.04 19.11
C ARG A 324 -6.72 -25.19 20.63
N LEU A 325 -7.97 -25.13 21.07
CA LEU A 325 -8.36 -25.21 22.50
C LEU A 325 -8.66 -26.64 23.00
N SER A 326 -8.59 -27.65 22.13
CA SER A 326 -9.00 -29.02 22.44
C SER A 326 -8.24 -29.63 23.63
N LYS A 327 -6.96 -29.25 23.81
CA LYS A 327 -6.08 -29.74 24.89
C LYS A 327 -5.96 -28.77 26.07
N VAL A 328 -6.68 -27.63 26.04
CA VAL A 328 -6.65 -26.64 27.12
C VAL A 328 -7.63 -27.04 28.20
N ARG A 329 -7.20 -26.98 29.47
CA ARG A 329 -8.07 -27.24 30.61
C ARG A 329 -9.25 -26.25 30.62
N PRO A 330 -10.44 -26.70 31.08
CA PRO A 330 -11.64 -25.88 31.06
C PRO A 330 -11.46 -24.51 31.75
N GLU A 331 -10.77 -24.45 32.87
CA GLU A 331 -10.55 -23.25 33.69
C GLU A 331 -9.78 -22.16 32.98
N TYR A 332 -8.90 -22.51 32.01
CA TYR A 332 -8.10 -21.55 31.25
C TYR A 332 -8.64 -21.25 29.85
N ARG A 333 -9.67 -22.03 29.43
CA ARG A 333 -10.12 -22.03 28.02
C ARG A 333 -10.62 -20.67 27.54
N GLU A 334 -11.37 -19.95 28.37
CA GLU A 334 -11.93 -18.65 28.02
C GLU A 334 -10.81 -17.59 27.84
N VAL A 335 -9.90 -17.52 28.81
CA VAL A 335 -8.77 -16.57 28.76
C VAL A 335 -7.84 -16.88 27.59
N ILE A 336 -7.49 -18.15 27.38
CA ILE A 336 -6.65 -18.58 26.25
C ILE A 336 -7.35 -18.33 24.90
N ALA A 337 -8.69 -18.49 24.84
CA ALA A 337 -9.45 -18.21 23.62
C ALA A 337 -9.33 -16.75 23.20
N GLY A 338 -9.29 -15.81 24.16
CA GLY A 338 -9.09 -14.38 23.90
C GLY A 338 -7.64 -13.97 23.58
N ALA A 339 -6.65 -14.80 23.96
CA ALA A 339 -5.24 -14.48 23.73
C ALA A 339 -4.88 -14.48 22.24
N SER A 340 -3.91 -13.62 21.86
CA SER A 340 -3.42 -13.55 20.46
C SER A 340 -2.72 -14.84 20.03
N ALA A 341 -3.02 -15.29 18.82
CA ALA A 341 -2.29 -16.39 18.19
C ALA A 341 -0.89 -15.97 17.73
N TYR A 342 -0.64 -14.67 17.52
CA TYR A 342 0.65 -14.10 17.17
C TYR A 342 1.40 -13.64 18.43
N TRP A 343 2.70 -13.92 18.50
CA TRP A 343 3.59 -13.53 19.60
C TRP A 343 4.95 -12.98 19.09
N GLY A 344 4.97 -12.38 17.89
CA GLY A 344 6.16 -11.74 17.31
C GLY A 344 6.36 -10.30 17.73
N GLU A 345 7.24 -9.59 17.01
CA GLU A 345 7.72 -8.25 17.36
C GLU A 345 6.88 -7.10 16.76
N GLN A 346 6.01 -7.40 15.79
CA GLN A 346 5.14 -6.41 15.18
C GLN A 346 3.96 -6.10 16.09
N PRO A 347 3.42 -4.88 16.09
CA PRO A 347 2.24 -4.52 16.90
C PRO A 347 1.04 -5.44 16.63
N PHE A 348 0.84 -5.76 15.36
CA PHE A 348 -0.11 -6.77 14.86
C PHE A 348 0.28 -7.17 13.43
N THR A 349 -0.21 -8.33 13.00
CA THR A 349 -0.02 -8.82 11.64
C THR A 349 -1.23 -9.58 11.15
N SER A 350 -1.48 -9.53 9.84
CA SER A 350 -2.52 -10.34 9.20
C SER A 350 -2.03 -11.74 8.80
N GLY A 351 -0.75 -12.03 9.02
CA GLY A 351 -0.15 -13.34 8.79
C GLY A 351 1.36 -13.27 8.47
N PRO A 352 2.02 -14.43 8.41
CA PRO A 352 3.45 -14.53 8.19
C PRO A 352 3.83 -14.38 6.72
N VAL A 353 5.08 -13.98 6.46
CA VAL A 353 5.69 -14.10 5.13
C VAL A 353 6.23 -15.53 4.97
N TYR A 354 5.64 -16.30 4.06
CA TYR A 354 6.02 -17.69 3.79
C TYR A 354 6.18 -17.93 2.28
N VAL A 355 7.34 -18.46 1.88
CA VAL A 355 7.68 -18.66 0.47
C VAL A 355 7.62 -20.13 0.01
N GLY A 356 7.29 -21.04 0.92
CA GLY A 356 7.31 -22.49 0.71
C GLY A 356 8.57 -23.16 1.22
N ALA A 357 8.41 -24.22 2.02
CA ALA A 357 9.52 -24.88 2.69
C ALA A 357 10.55 -25.43 1.69
N PHE A 358 10.11 -26.13 0.64
CA PHE A 358 11.00 -26.66 -0.37
C PHE A 358 11.53 -25.59 -1.33
N VAL A 359 10.79 -24.49 -1.55
CA VAL A 359 11.25 -23.36 -2.36
C VAL A 359 12.48 -22.72 -1.72
N LEU A 360 12.49 -22.60 -0.38
CA LEU A 360 13.66 -22.12 0.35
C LEU A 360 14.84 -23.09 0.23
N CYS A 361 14.62 -24.42 0.28
CA CYS A 361 15.66 -25.41 0.03
C CYS A 361 16.27 -25.27 -1.38
N LEU A 362 15.43 -25.04 -2.39
CA LEU A 362 15.89 -24.81 -3.76
C LEU A 362 16.65 -23.48 -3.90
N PHE A 363 16.24 -22.44 -3.20
CA PHE A 363 16.99 -21.17 -3.13
C PHE A 363 18.39 -21.41 -2.58
N LEU A 364 18.52 -22.10 -1.43
CA LEU A 364 19.81 -22.46 -0.85
C LEU A 364 20.65 -23.30 -1.81
N LEU A 365 20.05 -24.27 -2.50
CA LEU A 365 20.74 -25.02 -3.55
C LEU A 365 21.23 -24.10 -4.67
N GLY A 366 20.42 -23.13 -5.07
CA GLY A 366 20.77 -22.12 -6.07
C GLY A 366 21.97 -21.27 -5.70
N CYS A 367 22.16 -20.99 -4.41
CA CYS A 367 23.33 -20.29 -3.93
C CYS A 367 24.65 -21.00 -4.29
N PHE A 368 24.65 -22.32 -4.40
CA PHE A 368 25.83 -23.13 -4.73
C PHE A 368 25.94 -23.40 -6.23
N ILE A 369 24.87 -23.80 -6.89
CA ILE A 369 24.96 -24.36 -8.25
C ILE A 369 24.69 -23.35 -9.37
N VAL A 370 23.94 -22.27 -9.12
CA VAL A 370 23.67 -21.24 -10.13
C VAL A 370 24.92 -20.41 -10.37
N LYS A 371 25.20 -20.11 -11.63
CA LYS A 371 26.37 -19.31 -12.05
C LYS A 371 25.91 -18.00 -12.71
N GLY A 372 26.80 -17.03 -12.75
CA GLY A 372 26.62 -15.76 -13.44
C GLY A 372 26.22 -14.58 -12.55
N PRO A 373 26.16 -13.37 -13.13
CA PRO A 373 25.99 -12.13 -12.37
C PRO A 373 24.63 -12.00 -11.70
N VAL A 374 23.56 -12.54 -12.32
CA VAL A 374 22.18 -12.48 -11.79
C VAL A 374 22.10 -13.12 -10.41
N LYS A 375 22.81 -14.24 -10.18
CA LYS A 375 22.84 -14.88 -8.85
C LYS A 375 23.26 -13.90 -7.76
N TRP A 376 24.33 -13.16 -7.98
CA TRP A 376 24.88 -12.26 -6.97
C TRP A 376 23.95 -11.08 -6.69
N ALA A 377 23.31 -10.54 -7.73
CA ALA A 377 22.29 -9.50 -7.57
C ALA A 377 21.12 -10.01 -6.71
N LEU A 378 20.61 -11.21 -7.00
CA LEU A 378 19.51 -11.81 -6.24
C LEU A 378 19.93 -12.06 -4.77
N LEU A 379 21.10 -12.62 -4.53
CA LEU A 379 21.59 -12.88 -3.16
C LEU A 379 21.79 -11.60 -2.37
N ALA A 380 22.44 -10.59 -2.95
CA ALA A 380 22.68 -9.32 -2.28
C ALA A 380 21.36 -8.63 -1.90
N THR A 381 20.39 -8.62 -2.81
CA THR A 381 19.09 -7.98 -2.54
C THR A 381 18.21 -8.81 -1.60
N THR A 382 18.31 -10.14 -1.61
CA THR A 382 17.66 -11.00 -0.59
C THR A 382 18.17 -10.66 0.79
N LEU A 383 19.51 -10.65 0.97
CA LEU A 383 20.14 -10.35 2.25
C LEU A 383 19.76 -8.93 2.71
N LEU A 384 19.89 -7.94 1.82
CA LEU A 384 19.54 -6.56 2.10
C LEU A 384 18.09 -6.43 2.57
N SER A 385 17.14 -7.07 1.89
CA SER A 385 15.73 -7.00 2.25
C SER A 385 15.43 -7.62 3.60
N ILE A 386 16.08 -8.74 3.94
CA ILE A 386 15.94 -9.37 5.25
C ILE A 386 16.48 -8.45 6.35
N LEU A 387 17.70 -7.92 6.18
CA LEU A 387 18.34 -7.05 7.17
C LEU A 387 17.54 -5.75 7.39
N LEU A 388 17.06 -5.12 6.32
CA LEU A 388 16.26 -3.90 6.42
C LEU A 388 14.85 -4.17 7.00
N SER A 389 14.30 -5.36 6.80
CA SER A 389 13.00 -5.72 7.39
C SER A 389 13.02 -5.79 8.91
N TRP A 390 14.19 -6.02 9.50
CA TRP A 390 14.36 -6.06 10.97
C TRP A 390 14.20 -4.67 11.61
N GLY A 391 14.32 -3.58 10.87
CA GLY A 391 14.04 -2.21 11.32
C GLY A 391 14.60 -1.88 12.68
N LYS A 392 13.74 -1.67 13.70
CA LYS A 392 14.16 -1.38 15.09
C LYS A 392 15.05 -2.45 15.70
N ASN A 393 14.97 -3.69 15.23
CA ASN A 393 15.80 -4.80 15.72
C ASN A 393 17.20 -4.80 15.09
N PHE A 394 17.48 -3.91 14.13
CA PHE A 394 18.80 -3.69 13.53
C PHE A 394 18.99 -2.22 13.12
N MET A 395 18.89 -1.31 14.12
CA MET A 395 18.87 0.15 13.90
C MET A 395 20.11 0.65 13.18
N GLY A 396 21.31 0.11 13.40
CA GLY A 396 22.53 0.61 12.75
C GLY A 396 22.45 0.64 11.21
N LEU A 397 21.84 -0.38 10.59
CA LEU A 397 21.58 -0.37 9.15
C LEU A 397 20.35 0.48 8.80
N THR A 398 19.33 0.44 9.62
CA THR A 398 18.09 1.17 9.40
C THR A 398 18.32 2.67 9.40
N ASP A 399 19.10 3.18 10.38
CA ASP A 399 19.48 4.60 10.47
C ASP A 399 20.28 5.04 9.25
N LEU A 400 21.26 4.21 8.80
CA LEU A 400 22.00 4.50 7.57
C LEU A 400 21.05 4.74 6.37
N PHE A 401 19.98 3.95 6.26
CA PHE A 401 19.02 4.11 5.18
C PHE A 401 18.07 5.30 5.39
N ILE A 402 17.62 5.54 6.61
CA ILE A 402 16.77 6.70 6.93
C ILE A 402 17.52 8.00 6.67
N ASP A 403 18.80 8.09 7.03
CA ASP A 403 19.58 9.33 6.97
C ASP A 403 20.19 9.62 5.60
N TYR A 404 20.60 8.57 4.87
CA TYR A 404 21.40 8.76 3.66
C TYR A 404 20.75 8.28 2.36
N PHE A 405 19.73 7.41 2.42
CA PHE A 405 19.09 6.97 1.20
C PHE A 405 17.91 7.89 0.84
N PRO A 406 17.93 8.50 -0.36
CA PRO A 406 16.88 9.43 -0.78
C PRO A 406 15.49 8.82 -0.65
N LEU A 407 14.54 9.55 -0.06
CA LEU A 407 13.13 9.19 0.09
C LEU A 407 12.85 7.98 1.01
N TYR A 408 13.84 7.29 1.57
CA TYR A 408 13.60 6.14 2.43
C TYR A 408 12.81 6.52 3.69
N ASN A 409 13.10 7.70 4.24
CA ASN A 409 12.41 8.30 5.40
C ASN A 409 10.94 8.71 5.14
N ASN A 410 10.45 8.60 3.91
CA ASN A 410 9.05 8.85 3.56
C ASN A 410 8.17 7.60 3.63
N PHE A 411 8.74 6.42 3.87
CA PHE A 411 8.04 5.15 3.87
C PHE A 411 8.00 4.53 5.27
N ARG A 412 6.85 4.02 5.64
CA ARG A 412 6.66 3.28 6.90
C ARG A 412 6.58 1.78 6.68
N ALA A 413 6.54 1.02 7.81
CA ALA A 413 6.39 -0.44 7.80
C ALA A 413 7.53 -1.11 7.01
N VAL A 414 8.75 -0.96 7.54
CA VAL A 414 9.99 -1.48 6.95
C VAL A 414 9.94 -2.99 6.65
N SER A 415 9.15 -3.77 7.41
CA SER A 415 8.93 -5.20 7.14
C SER A 415 8.42 -5.49 5.71
N SER A 416 7.72 -4.52 5.08
CA SER A 416 7.22 -4.66 3.70
C SER A 416 8.31 -4.86 2.66
N ILE A 417 9.58 -4.55 2.96
CA ILE A 417 10.71 -4.76 2.05
C ILE A 417 11.02 -6.25 1.82
N LEU A 418 10.52 -7.16 2.68
CA LEU A 418 10.63 -8.61 2.49
C LEU A 418 10.03 -9.10 1.17
N VAL A 419 9.18 -8.32 0.52
CA VAL A 419 8.67 -8.59 -0.83
C VAL A 419 9.78 -8.81 -1.85
N ILE A 420 10.96 -8.21 -1.63
CA ILE A 420 12.16 -8.48 -2.44
C ILE A 420 12.62 -9.93 -2.22
N ALA A 421 12.68 -10.41 -0.98
CA ALA A 421 13.03 -11.81 -0.70
C ALA A 421 12.01 -12.77 -1.31
N GLU A 422 10.72 -12.45 -1.26
CA GLU A 422 9.67 -13.24 -1.90
C GLU A 422 9.84 -13.32 -3.43
N PHE A 423 10.37 -12.28 -4.07
CA PHE A 423 10.71 -12.28 -5.50
C PHE A 423 12.01 -13.05 -5.81
N THR A 424 13.05 -12.82 -5.02
CA THR A 424 14.39 -13.33 -5.31
C THR A 424 14.54 -14.80 -4.95
N ILE A 425 13.90 -15.26 -3.88
CA ILE A 425 13.95 -16.67 -3.44
C ILE A 425 13.34 -17.60 -4.49
N PRO A 426 12.09 -17.43 -4.98
CA PRO A 426 11.56 -18.27 -6.05
C PRO A 426 12.35 -18.13 -7.35
N THR A 427 12.87 -16.94 -7.66
CA THR A 427 13.69 -16.74 -8.86
C THR A 427 14.92 -17.64 -8.82
N LEU A 428 15.70 -17.59 -7.74
CA LEU A 428 16.91 -18.38 -7.62
C LEU A 428 16.60 -19.88 -7.48
N ALA A 429 15.49 -20.24 -6.83
CA ALA A 429 14.97 -21.61 -6.75
C ALA A 429 14.67 -22.19 -8.15
N ILE A 430 14.02 -21.43 -9.02
CA ILE A 430 13.75 -21.87 -10.40
C ILE A 430 15.05 -21.94 -11.20
N LEU A 431 15.98 -21.02 -11.04
CA LEU A 431 17.30 -21.09 -11.68
C LEU A 431 18.09 -22.32 -11.21
N ALA A 432 17.95 -22.71 -9.93
CA ALA A 432 18.52 -23.97 -9.43
C ALA A 432 17.93 -25.19 -10.16
N LEU A 433 16.61 -25.24 -10.36
CA LEU A 433 15.96 -26.31 -11.12
C LEU A 433 16.42 -26.33 -12.60
N VAL A 434 16.70 -25.19 -13.21
CA VAL A 434 17.31 -25.13 -14.55
C VAL A 434 18.68 -25.81 -14.56
N GLU A 435 19.54 -25.54 -13.58
CA GLU A 435 20.88 -26.15 -13.47
C GLU A 435 20.79 -27.65 -13.12
N VAL A 436 19.82 -28.03 -12.26
CA VAL A 436 19.54 -29.46 -11.98
C VAL A 436 19.15 -30.23 -13.26
N ILE A 437 18.34 -29.64 -14.15
CA ILE A 437 18.03 -30.27 -15.43
C ILE A 437 19.24 -30.38 -16.33
N ARG A 438 20.11 -29.35 -16.28
CA ARG A 438 21.30 -29.29 -17.14
C ARG A 438 22.37 -30.29 -16.75
N ALA A 439 22.61 -30.48 -15.45
CA ALA A 439 23.72 -31.28 -14.94
C ALA A 439 23.31 -32.08 -13.68
N PRO A 440 22.34 -33.00 -13.75
CA PRO A 440 21.82 -33.70 -12.58
C PRO A 440 22.87 -34.53 -11.83
N GLN A 441 23.83 -35.12 -12.57
CA GLN A 441 24.91 -35.92 -11.98
C GLN A 441 25.91 -35.06 -11.20
N GLU A 442 26.16 -33.83 -11.62
CA GLU A 442 27.05 -32.92 -10.89
C GLU A 442 26.40 -32.43 -9.59
N VAL A 443 25.08 -32.17 -9.65
CA VAL A 443 24.31 -31.76 -8.46
C VAL A 443 24.34 -32.85 -7.40
N ILE A 444 24.13 -34.13 -7.76
CA ILE A 444 24.13 -35.23 -6.78
C ILE A 444 25.51 -35.54 -6.21
N LYS A 445 26.59 -35.27 -6.99
CA LYS A 445 27.98 -35.38 -6.52
C LYS A 445 28.34 -34.27 -5.53
N ASN A 446 27.71 -33.11 -5.61
CA ASN A 446 27.96 -31.98 -4.71
C ASN A 446 27.20 -32.20 -3.38
N ARG A 447 27.76 -33.13 -2.56
CA ARG A 447 27.19 -33.52 -1.26
C ARG A 447 27.09 -32.35 -0.30
N LEU A 448 28.03 -31.38 -0.34
CA LEU A 448 28.00 -30.21 0.50
C LEU A 448 26.81 -29.31 0.18
N ALA A 449 26.62 -29.00 -1.10
CA ALA A 449 25.46 -28.17 -1.54
C ALA A 449 24.13 -28.82 -1.15
N LEU A 450 23.98 -30.13 -1.39
CA LEU A 450 22.77 -30.88 -0.99
C LEU A 450 22.62 -30.97 0.54
N GLY A 451 23.70 -31.20 1.27
CA GLY A 451 23.70 -31.27 2.73
C GLY A 451 23.27 -29.95 3.38
N ILE A 452 23.78 -28.82 2.88
CA ILE A 452 23.39 -27.50 3.37
C ILE A 452 21.95 -27.17 2.95
N SER A 453 21.62 -27.35 1.67
CA SER A 453 20.34 -26.88 1.13
C SER A 453 19.12 -27.70 1.57
N LEU A 454 19.28 -29.01 1.78
CA LEU A 454 18.22 -29.86 2.29
C LEU A 454 18.39 -30.15 3.77
N GLY A 455 19.62 -30.40 4.24
CA GLY A 455 19.91 -30.87 5.60
C GLY A 455 19.64 -29.79 6.65
N ILE A 456 20.10 -28.54 6.44
CA ILE A 456 19.87 -27.48 7.43
C ILE A 456 18.37 -27.18 7.61
N PRO A 457 17.57 -26.96 6.56
CA PRO A 457 16.13 -26.78 6.73
C PRO A 457 15.42 -27.98 7.37
N LEU A 458 15.83 -29.21 7.02
CA LEU A 458 15.31 -30.44 7.66
C LEU A 458 15.60 -30.48 9.16
N VAL A 459 16.86 -30.20 9.56
CA VAL A 459 17.25 -30.17 10.97
C VAL A 459 16.49 -29.09 11.75
N ILE A 460 16.36 -27.90 11.18
CA ILE A 460 15.61 -26.81 11.81
C ILE A 460 14.13 -27.21 11.98
N CYS A 461 13.49 -27.76 10.95
CA CYS A 461 12.13 -28.26 11.05
C CYS A 461 12.00 -29.38 12.10
N LEU A 462 12.98 -30.28 12.18
CA LEU A 462 12.97 -31.36 13.17
C LEU A 462 13.12 -30.83 14.61
N ILE A 463 13.97 -29.84 14.84
CA ILE A 463 14.07 -29.15 16.14
C ILE A 463 12.73 -28.49 16.50
N TYR A 464 12.12 -27.76 15.58
CA TYR A 464 10.80 -27.14 15.80
C TYR A 464 9.70 -28.17 16.04
N ALA A 465 9.77 -29.34 15.41
CA ALA A 465 8.79 -30.40 15.60
C ALA A 465 8.93 -31.13 16.95
N LEU A 466 10.18 -31.40 17.42
CA LEU A 466 10.45 -32.21 18.60
C LEU A 466 10.72 -31.38 19.85
N ALA A 467 11.51 -30.31 19.74
CA ALA A 467 12.00 -29.53 20.87
C ALA A 467 12.00 -28.00 20.54
N PRO A 468 10.83 -27.41 20.17
CA PRO A 468 10.79 -26.02 19.68
C PRO A 468 11.26 -24.99 20.72
N GLY A 469 11.15 -25.27 22.01
CA GLY A 469 11.62 -24.40 23.09
C GLY A 469 13.14 -24.18 23.13
N LEU A 470 13.92 -24.95 22.35
CA LEU A 470 15.37 -24.69 22.20
C LEU A 470 15.65 -23.42 21.34
N LEU A 471 14.76 -23.08 20.42
CA LEU A 471 14.98 -21.97 19.44
C LEU A 471 13.93 -20.86 19.54
N VAL A 472 12.79 -21.10 20.21
CA VAL A 472 11.66 -20.16 20.21
C VAL A 472 11.16 -19.92 21.64
N ASN A 473 11.06 -18.65 22.02
CA ASN A 473 10.22 -18.22 23.14
C ASN A 473 8.77 -18.07 22.62
N PHE A 474 7.79 -18.57 23.39
CA PHE A 474 6.37 -18.59 23.02
C PHE A 474 5.55 -17.44 23.62
N LEU A 475 6.20 -16.49 24.24
CA LEU A 475 5.60 -15.26 24.75
C LEU A 475 6.29 -14.07 24.10
N SER A 476 5.53 -13.03 23.81
CA SER A 476 6.09 -11.71 23.47
C SER A 476 6.75 -11.11 24.71
N HIS A 477 7.59 -10.08 24.53
CA HIS A 477 8.27 -9.42 25.66
C HIS A 477 7.26 -8.84 26.66
N ALA A 478 6.23 -8.17 26.18
CA ALA A 478 5.17 -7.62 27.02
C ALA A 478 4.37 -8.69 27.77
N GLU A 479 4.02 -9.79 27.08
CA GLU A 479 3.32 -10.92 27.73
C GLU A 479 4.20 -11.57 28.81
N GLN A 480 5.50 -11.70 28.56
CA GLN A 480 6.43 -12.28 29.54
C GLN A 480 6.50 -11.41 30.80
N GLU A 481 6.57 -10.09 30.67
CA GLU A 481 6.57 -9.16 31.81
C GLU A 481 5.24 -9.22 32.56
N GLN A 482 4.11 -9.11 31.86
CA GLN A 482 2.78 -9.13 32.46
C GLN A 482 2.49 -10.45 33.18
N LEU A 483 2.73 -11.58 32.53
CA LEU A 483 2.50 -12.89 33.13
C LEU A 483 3.46 -13.18 34.28
N SER A 484 4.70 -12.69 34.21
CA SER A 484 5.64 -12.84 35.32
C SER A 484 5.19 -12.02 36.54
N ALA A 485 4.70 -10.81 36.35
CA ALA A 485 4.15 -9.97 37.42
C ALA A 485 2.90 -10.65 38.06
N LEU A 486 2.00 -11.20 37.24
CA LEU A 486 0.81 -11.89 37.71
C LEU A 486 1.18 -13.19 38.50
N VAL A 487 2.15 -13.97 38.03
CA VAL A 487 2.63 -15.16 38.71
C VAL A 487 3.26 -14.83 40.06
N LEU A 488 3.97 -13.70 40.18
CA LEU A 488 4.50 -13.22 41.47
C LEU A 488 3.39 -12.84 42.44
N GLN A 489 2.26 -12.34 41.96
CA GLN A 489 1.09 -12.01 42.81
C GLN A 489 0.28 -13.25 43.21
N ASN A 490 0.09 -14.15 42.27
CA ASN A 490 -0.63 -15.41 42.49
C ASN A 490 -0.03 -16.56 41.67
N PRO A 491 0.57 -17.61 42.31
CA PRO A 491 1.14 -18.76 41.64
C PRO A 491 0.20 -19.54 40.72
N GLU A 492 -1.12 -19.40 40.86
CA GLU A 492 -2.11 -20.09 40.01
C GLU A 492 -2.00 -19.62 38.53
N TYR A 493 -1.52 -18.40 38.25
CA TYR A 493 -1.26 -17.94 36.92
C TYR A 493 -0.13 -18.68 36.17
N LEU A 494 0.67 -19.50 36.88
CA LEU A 494 1.63 -20.41 36.26
C LEU A 494 0.93 -21.40 35.32
N GLY A 495 -0.21 -21.95 35.75
CA GLY A 495 -1.02 -22.85 34.93
C GLY A 495 -1.58 -22.19 33.66
N LEU A 496 -1.99 -20.94 33.75
CA LEU A 496 -2.43 -20.12 32.58
C LEU A 496 -1.30 -19.89 31.59
N ARG A 497 -0.12 -19.45 32.09
CA ARG A 497 1.09 -19.24 31.29
C ARG A 497 1.49 -20.50 30.54
N ASP A 498 1.55 -21.63 31.25
CA ASP A 498 1.95 -22.92 30.69
C ASP A 498 0.93 -23.45 29.66
N ALA A 499 -0.36 -23.21 29.90
CA ALA A 499 -1.41 -23.50 28.92
C ALA A 499 -1.25 -22.69 27.63
N LEU A 500 -1.00 -21.38 27.72
CA LEU A 500 -0.76 -20.52 26.56
C LEU A 500 0.47 -20.97 25.76
N VAL A 501 1.60 -21.21 26.47
CA VAL A 501 2.83 -21.72 25.86
C VAL A 501 2.58 -23.07 25.19
N SER A 502 1.83 -23.98 25.81
CA SER A 502 1.50 -25.29 25.24
C SER A 502 0.73 -25.21 23.93
N VAL A 503 -0.28 -24.31 23.87
CA VAL A 503 -1.05 -24.10 22.63
C VAL A 503 -0.15 -23.58 21.51
N ARG A 504 0.62 -22.51 21.75
CA ARG A 504 1.53 -21.91 20.76
C ARG A 504 2.62 -22.89 20.31
N LYS A 505 3.15 -23.68 21.25
CA LYS A 505 4.08 -24.78 20.95
C LYS A 505 3.46 -25.80 20.00
N SER A 506 2.22 -26.21 20.24
CA SER A 506 1.53 -27.16 19.36
C SER A 506 1.28 -26.60 17.96
N MET A 507 1.00 -25.30 17.84
CA MET A 507 0.85 -24.61 16.54
C MET A 507 2.13 -24.65 15.72
N LEU A 508 3.27 -24.34 16.34
CA LEU A 508 4.58 -24.40 15.68
C LEU A 508 4.94 -25.83 15.29
N GLN A 509 4.75 -26.81 16.20
CA GLN A 509 5.08 -28.23 15.96
C GLN A 509 4.30 -28.78 14.76
N ALA A 510 3.00 -28.49 14.66
CA ALA A 510 2.16 -28.92 13.54
C ALA A 510 2.69 -28.40 12.20
N ASP A 511 3.10 -27.13 12.14
CA ASP A 511 3.66 -26.54 10.94
C ASP A 511 5.08 -27.04 10.62
N ALA A 512 5.88 -27.30 11.63
CA ALA A 512 7.20 -27.88 11.44
C ALA A 512 7.12 -29.28 10.80
N TRP A 513 6.20 -30.12 11.27
CA TRP A 513 5.93 -31.44 10.66
C TRP A 513 5.45 -31.30 9.21
N ARG A 514 4.56 -30.32 8.91
CA ARG A 514 4.10 -30.03 7.56
C ARG A 514 5.26 -29.62 6.65
N SER A 515 6.08 -28.64 7.06
CA SER A 515 7.22 -28.18 6.28
C SER A 515 8.22 -29.32 6.05
N LEU A 516 8.52 -30.10 7.07
CA LEU A 516 9.38 -31.30 6.99
C LEU A 516 8.86 -32.29 5.93
N LEU A 517 7.53 -32.56 5.93
CA LEU A 517 6.91 -33.47 4.96
C LEU A 517 7.13 -32.98 3.52
N PHE A 518 6.88 -31.69 3.22
CA PHE A 518 7.06 -31.15 1.89
C PHE A 518 8.53 -31.12 1.46
N ILE A 519 9.47 -30.87 2.39
CA ILE A 519 10.91 -30.96 2.09
C ILE A 519 11.31 -32.39 1.76
N VAL A 520 10.85 -33.39 2.54
CA VAL A 520 11.19 -34.79 2.32
C VAL A 520 10.63 -35.30 1.01
N LEU A 521 9.35 -35.04 0.71
CA LEU A 521 8.68 -35.48 -0.52
C LEU A 521 9.33 -34.83 -1.75
N SER A 522 9.44 -33.51 -1.76
CA SER A 522 9.97 -32.78 -2.92
C SER A 522 11.48 -33.01 -3.10
N GLY A 523 12.24 -33.06 -2.01
CA GLY A 523 13.67 -33.40 -2.00
C GLY A 523 13.91 -34.84 -2.47
N GLY A 524 13.08 -35.76 -2.02
CA GLY A 524 13.09 -37.17 -2.49
C GLY A 524 12.87 -37.29 -3.99
N ILE A 525 11.86 -36.59 -4.54
CA ILE A 525 11.61 -36.55 -5.99
C ILE A 525 12.81 -35.97 -6.74
N LEU A 526 13.40 -34.87 -6.23
CA LEU A 526 14.59 -34.26 -6.84
C LEU A 526 15.77 -35.23 -6.87
N LEU A 527 16.03 -35.95 -5.77
CA LEU A 527 17.11 -36.91 -5.68
C LEU A 527 16.88 -38.13 -6.57
N VAL A 528 15.64 -38.64 -6.69
CA VAL A 528 15.27 -39.75 -7.59
C VAL A 528 15.48 -39.33 -9.05
N TYR A 529 15.11 -38.06 -9.39
CA TYR A 529 15.40 -37.52 -10.71
C TYR A 529 16.91 -37.43 -10.98
N CYS A 530 17.69 -36.87 -10.07
CA CYS A 530 19.15 -36.76 -10.22
C CYS A 530 19.86 -38.11 -10.36
N ARG A 531 19.26 -39.18 -9.81
CA ARG A 531 19.74 -40.58 -9.99
C ARG A 531 19.31 -41.20 -11.31
N GLY A 532 18.58 -40.46 -12.16
CA GLY A 532 18.13 -40.96 -13.47
C GLY A 532 16.95 -41.93 -13.40
N LYS A 533 16.33 -42.15 -12.24
CA LYS A 533 15.18 -43.05 -12.06
C LYS A 533 13.82 -42.45 -12.38
N LEU A 534 13.75 -41.15 -12.62
CA LEU A 534 12.52 -40.40 -12.95
C LEU A 534 12.78 -39.47 -14.15
N LYS A 535 11.83 -39.35 -15.07
CA LYS A 535 11.93 -38.40 -16.18
C LYS A 535 11.70 -36.96 -15.71
N ALA A 536 12.28 -35.97 -16.41
CA ALA A 536 12.21 -34.56 -16.02
C ALA A 536 10.77 -34.01 -15.91
N LEU A 537 9.91 -34.30 -16.92
CA LEU A 537 8.55 -33.77 -16.93
C LEU A 537 7.73 -34.18 -15.70
N PRO A 538 7.57 -35.46 -15.34
CA PRO A 538 6.84 -35.85 -14.15
C PRO A 538 7.53 -35.37 -12.86
N ALA A 539 8.87 -35.38 -12.79
CA ALA A 539 9.58 -34.94 -11.59
C ALA A 539 9.25 -33.48 -11.24
N PHE A 540 9.40 -32.58 -12.20
CA PHE A 540 9.18 -31.15 -11.97
C PHE A 540 7.70 -30.79 -11.90
N ALA A 541 6.81 -31.51 -12.62
CA ALA A 541 5.37 -31.35 -12.45
C ALA A 541 4.94 -31.72 -11.02
N LEU A 542 5.43 -32.83 -10.46
CA LEU A 542 5.16 -33.22 -9.08
C LEU A 542 5.71 -32.21 -8.06
N ILE A 543 6.93 -31.71 -8.27
CA ILE A 543 7.49 -30.65 -7.42
C ILE A 543 6.62 -29.39 -7.49
N GLY A 544 6.13 -29.00 -8.69
CA GLY A 544 5.24 -27.88 -8.85
C GLY A 544 3.90 -28.07 -8.15
N VAL A 545 3.31 -29.26 -8.23
CA VAL A 545 2.06 -29.59 -7.51
C VAL A 545 2.27 -29.57 -6.00
N LEU A 546 3.35 -30.17 -5.50
CA LEU A 546 3.66 -30.16 -4.06
C LEU A 546 3.90 -28.73 -3.54
N SER A 547 4.59 -27.89 -4.32
CA SER A 547 4.79 -26.48 -3.95
C SER A 547 3.46 -25.72 -3.94
N LEU A 548 2.58 -25.96 -4.91
CA LEU A 548 1.24 -25.34 -4.92
C LEU A 548 0.42 -25.81 -3.70
N VAL A 549 0.41 -27.09 -3.39
CA VAL A 549 -0.33 -27.64 -2.25
C VAL A 549 0.21 -27.08 -0.94
N ASP A 550 1.52 -27.03 -0.77
CA ASP A 550 2.16 -26.46 0.42
C ASP A 550 1.73 -25.00 0.66
N LEU A 551 1.87 -24.16 -0.36
CA LEU A 551 1.51 -22.74 -0.30
C LEU A 551 -0.02 -22.54 -0.13
N TRP A 552 -0.83 -23.27 -0.92
CA TRP A 552 -2.29 -23.22 -0.85
C TRP A 552 -2.83 -23.56 0.55
N MET A 553 -2.27 -24.58 1.20
CA MET A 553 -2.66 -24.96 2.57
C MET A 553 -2.39 -23.85 3.60
N VAL A 554 -1.33 -23.07 3.40
CA VAL A 554 -1.01 -21.92 4.26
C VAL A 554 -1.93 -20.74 3.93
N ASP A 555 -2.10 -20.44 2.64
CA ASP A 555 -2.90 -19.31 2.15
C ASP A 555 -4.37 -19.41 2.56
N LYS A 556 -4.94 -20.61 2.50
CA LYS A 556 -6.33 -20.86 2.94
C LYS A 556 -6.55 -20.66 4.45
N ARG A 557 -5.51 -20.45 5.24
CA ARG A 557 -5.64 -20.03 6.65
C ARG A 557 -6.04 -18.55 6.75
N TYR A 558 -5.59 -17.72 5.80
CA TYR A 558 -5.71 -16.27 5.79
C TYR A 558 -6.75 -15.74 4.80
N LEU A 559 -7.04 -16.51 3.76
CA LEU A 559 -8.10 -16.21 2.79
C LEU A 559 -8.84 -17.52 2.43
N ASN A 560 -9.82 -17.88 3.24
CA ASN A 560 -10.60 -19.10 3.09
C ASN A 560 -12.02 -18.82 2.59
N ASP A 561 -12.71 -19.88 2.19
CA ASP A 561 -14.04 -19.81 1.60
C ASP A 561 -15.10 -19.26 2.55
N GLY A 562 -14.93 -19.48 3.88
CA GLY A 562 -15.83 -18.98 4.91
C GLY A 562 -15.79 -17.46 5.13
N MET A 563 -14.79 -16.77 4.58
CA MET A 563 -14.71 -15.30 4.62
C MET A 563 -15.58 -14.63 3.56
N PHE A 564 -16.00 -15.38 2.54
CA PHE A 564 -16.88 -14.86 1.49
C PHE A 564 -18.33 -14.91 1.92
N ARG A 565 -19.04 -13.78 1.78
CA ARG A 565 -20.41 -13.58 2.19
C ARG A 565 -21.26 -13.12 1.02
N PRO A 566 -22.61 -13.25 1.11
CA PRO A 566 -23.51 -12.65 0.12
C PRO A 566 -23.18 -11.17 -0.11
N GLN A 567 -23.17 -10.73 -1.35
CA GLN A 567 -22.80 -9.36 -1.72
C GLN A 567 -23.59 -8.28 -0.97
N ARG A 568 -24.88 -8.57 -0.66
CA ARG A 568 -25.72 -7.68 0.13
C ARG A 568 -25.16 -7.47 1.55
N GLU A 569 -24.69 -8.53 2.20
CA GLU A 569 -24.08 -8.46 3.54
C GLU A 569 -22.77 -7.67 3.49
N VAL A 570 -21.91 -7.96 2.50
CA VAL A 570 -20.66 -7.21 2.32
C VAL A 570 -20.92 -5.72 2.13
N SER A 571 -21.92 -5.36 1.32
CA SER A 571 -22.30 -3.96 1.12
C SER A 571 -22.82 -3.31 2.39
N ALA A 572 -23.63 -4.02 3.18
CA ALA A 572 -24.13 -3.52 4.46
C ALA A 572 -22.99 -3.36 5.50
N MET A 573 -22.03 -4.29 5.53
CA MET A 573 -20.87 -4.18 6.41
C MET A 573 -19.93 -3.04 5.99
N ALA A 574 -19.78 -2.81 4.68
CA ALA A 574 -18.89 -1.77 4.17
C ALA A 574 -19.42 -0.34 4.38
N ALA A 575 -20.75 -0.20 4.52
CA ALA A 575 -21.39 1.09 4.66
C ALA A 575 -22.59 0.98 5.63
N PRO A 576 -22.35 0.66 6.91
CA PRO A 576 -23.41 0.61 7.89
C PRO A 576 -24.05 2.01 7.99
N LYS A 577 -25.36 2.05 7.94
CA LYS A 577 -26.14 3.27 8.09
C LYS A 577 -26.97 3.19 9.37
N THR A 578 -26.78 4.18 10.23
CA THR A 578 -27.46 4.25 11.53
C THR A 578 -28.65 5.20 11.48
N THR A 579 -29.51 5.16 12.50
CA THR A 579 -30.62 6.12 12.65
C THR A 579 -30.10 7.56 12.78
N ALA A 580 -28.91 7.73 13.37
CA ALA A 580 -28.25 9.03 13.43
C ALA A 580 -27.92 9.55 12.02
N ASP A 581 -27.38 8.69 11.14
CA ASP A 581 -27.09 9.06 9.76
C ASP A 581 -28.36 9.45 8.99
N GLU A 582 -29.45 8.75 9.20
CA GLU A 582 -30.76 9.07 8.56
C GLU A 582 -31.28 10.44 8.99
N THR A 583 -31.17 10.75 10.28
CA THR A 583 -31.53 12.05 10.84
C THR A 583 -30.72 13.17 10.22
N ILE A 584 -29.40 13.00 10.11
CA ILE A 584 -28.50 14.01 9.55
C ILE A 584 -28.73 14.18 8.05
N LEU A 585 -28.94 13.09 7.31
CA LEU A 585 -29.19 13.14 5.87
C LEU A 585 -30.53 13.80 5.49
N ALA A 586 -31.46 13.94 6.44
CA ALA A 586 -32.68 14.71 6.25
C ALA A 586 -32.44 16.23 6.20
N ASP A 587 -31.36 16.73 6.85
CA ASP A 587 -30.93 18.13 6.77
C ASP A 587 -30.20 18.38 5.44
N LYS A 588 -30.75 19.30 4.63
CA LYS A 588 -30.21 19.67 3.31
C LYS A 588 -29.38 20.96 3.34
N THR A 589 -29.09 21.49 4.51
CA THR A 589 -28.18 22.64 4.65
C THR A 589 -26.82 22.31 4.04
N PRO A 590 -26.29 23.09 3.09
CA PRO A 590 -25.01 22.78 2.48
C PRO A 590 -23.81 23.15 3.35
N GLY A 591 -22.68 22.45 3.19
CA GLY A 591 -21.38 22.81 3.74
C GLY A 591 -21.19 22.56 5.23
N PHE A 592 -22.09 21.88 5.94
CA PHE A 592 -21.85 21.50 7.33
C PHE A 592 -21.05 20.19 7.44
N ARG A 593 -20.46 19.99 8.60
CA ARG A 593 -19.68 18.79 8.93
C ARG A 593 -20.25 18.04 10.13
N VAL A 594 -19.85 16.79 10.23
CA VAL A 594 -20.27 15.87 11.30
C VAL A 594 -19.04 15.43 12.10
N TRP A 595 -19.19 15.40 13.42
CA TRP A 595 -18.24 14.81 14.35
C TRP A 595 -18.82 13.51 14.92
N ASN A 596 -18.26 12.37 14.52
CA ASN A 596 -18.70 11.08 15.02
C ASN A 596 -17.81 10.62 16.17
N GLN A 597 -18.34 10.64 17.37
CA GLN A 597 -17.68 10.19 18.61
C GLN A 597 -18.00 8.73 18.95
N SER A 598 -18.87 8.06 18.19
CA SER A 598 -19.16 6.63 18.38
C SER A 598 -18.08 5.73 17.73
N VAL A 599 -17.16 6.34 16.98
CA VAL A 599 -15.99 5.69 16.37
C VAL A 599 -14.72 6.45 16.73
N ASN A 600 -13.56 5.89 16.39
CA ASN A 600 -12.31 6.66 16.49
C ASN A 600 -12.27 7.72 15.39
N THR A 601 -12.78 8.92 15.68
CA THR A 601 -13.05 9.99 14.71
C THR A 601 -11.92 10.24 13.72
N PHE A 602 -10.65 10.26 14.19
CA PHE A 602 -9.50 10.62 13.36
C PHE A 602 -8.74 9.41 12.80
N ASN A 603 -9.29 8.19 13.01
CA ASN A 603 -8.75 6.93 12.50
C ASN A 603 -9.85 6.02 11.92
N ASP A 604 -10.98 6.59 11.52
CA ASP A 604 -12.11 5.89 10.92
C ASP A 604 -12.68 6.71 9.76
N ALA A 605 -13.02 6.06 8.65
CA ALA A 605 -13.57 6.71 7.45
C ALA A 605 -15.03 6.31 7.16
N THR A 606 -15.70 5.60 8.06
CA THR A 606 -17.11 5.19 7.86
C THR A 606 -18.05 6.37 7.84
N THR A 607 -17.82 7.38 8.69
CA THR A 607 -18.58 8.65 8.69
C THR A 607 -18.51 9.36 7.35
N SER A 608 -17.34 9.36 6.72
CA SER A 608 -17.10 10.00 5.41
C SER A 608 -17.90 9.39 4.26
N ARG A 609 -18.50 8.21 4.48
CA ARG A 609 -19.38 7.56 3.51
C ARG A 609 -20.71 8.31 3.34
N TRP A 610 -21.20 8.89 4.42
CA TRP A 610 -22.54 9.49 4.47
C TRP A 610 -22.52 11.00 4.63
N HIS A 611 -21.45 11.54 5.24
CA HIS A 611 -21.38 12.94 5.64
C HIS A 611 -20.00 13.54 5.35
N HIS A 612 -19.94 14.84 5.18
CA HIS A 612 -18.70 15.58 5.31
C HIS A 612 -18.27 15.53 6.77
N SER A 613 -17.06 15.06 7.06
CA SER A 613 -16.57 14.80 8.41
C SER A 613 -15.41 15.71 8.78
N ILE A 614 -15.35 16.12 10.05
CA ILE A 614 -14.12 16.70 10.63
C ILE A 614 -13.07 15.63 10.89
N GLY A 615 -13.46 14.34 10.93
CA GLY A 615 -12.59 13.19 11.07
C GLY A 615 -12.28 12.49 9.76
N GLY A 616 -11.73 11.30 9.87
CA GLY A 616 -11.40 10.47 8.72
C GLY A 616 -10.21 9.56 8.97
N TYR A 617 -9.91 8.70 8.00
CA TYR A 617 -8.71 7.87 7.99
C TYR A 617 -7.97 8.01 6.66
N HIS A 618 -6.79 8.62 6.70
CA HIS A 618 -5.89 8.67 5.55
C HIS A 618 -4.44 8.91 6.00
N ALA A 619 -3.52 8.13 5.45
CA ALA A 619 -2.09 8.19 5.81
C ALA A 619 -1.36 9.46 5.28
N ALA A 620 -2.00 10.23 4.43
CA ALA A 620 -1.47 11.48 3.86
C ALA A 620 -2.43 12.65 4.09
N LYS A 621 -2.99 12.78 5.30
CA LYS A 621 -3.72 13.97 5.69
C LYS A 621 -2.79 15.18 5.77
N LEU A 622 -3.36 16.39 5.63
CA LEU A 622 -2.60 17.63 5.75
C LEU A 622 -1.96 17.74 7.14
N GLN A 623 -0.69 18.12 7.19
CA GLN A 623 0.05 18.25 8.46
C GLN A 623 -0.62 19.26 9.37
N ARG A 624 -1.04 20.40 8.86
CA ARG A 624 -1.73 21.44 9.66
C ARG A 624 -3.02 20.93 10.30
N TYR A 625 -3.73 20.07 9.61
CA TYR A 625 -4.93 19.47 10.18
C TYR A 625 -4.58 18.43 11.25
N GLN A 626 -3.47 17.68 11.08
CA GLN A 626 -2.95 16.81 12.13
C GLN A 626 -2.51 17.62 13.36
N ASP A 627 -1.84 18.76 13.17
CA ASP A 627 -1.46 19.67 14.26
C ASP A 627 -2.70 20.17 15.02
N LEU A 628 -3.76 20.55 14.28
CA LEU A 628 -5.03 20.94 14.87
C LEU A 628 -5.68 19.80 15.67
N ILE A 629 -5.65 18.58 15.15
CA ILE A 629 -6.13 17.40 15.86
C ILE A 629 -5.36 17.25 17.17
N THR A 630 -4.03 17.23 17.10
CA THR A 630 -3.15 16.98 18.24
C THR A 630 -3.30 18.04 19.34
N HIS A 631 -3.33 19.33 18.98
CA HIS A 631 -3.28 20.43 19.95
C HIS A 631 -4.65 20.93 20.39
N GLN A 632 -5.72 20.72 19.59
CA GLN A 632 -7.02 21.30 19.85
C GLN A 632 -8.15 20.27 20.03
N LEU A 633 -8.12 19.16 19.27
CA LEU A 633 -9.25 18.23 19.17
C LEU A 633 -9.05 16.91 19.93
N THR A 634 -7.78 16.51 20.19
CA THR A 634 -7.44 15.33 21.00
C THR A 634 -6.44 15.66 22.10
N PRO A 635 -6.73 16.67 22.95
CA PRO A 635 -5.80 17.09 23.99
C PRO A 635 -5.55 15.95 24.98
N GLN A 636 -4.30 15.87 25.45
CA GLN A 636 -3.91 14.92 26.48
C GLN A 636 -3.55 15.67 27.76
N ARG A 637 -3.89 15.06 28.90
CA ARG A 637 -3.49 15.48 30.21
C ARG A 637 -2.80 14.34 30.94
N ASN A 638 -1.54 14.55 31.35
CA ASN A 638 -0.71 13.50 31.95
C ASN A 638 -0.60 12.21 31.08
N GLY A 639 -0.52 12.38 29.75
CA GLY A 639 -0.41 11.26 28.81
C GLY A 639 -1.71 10.47 28.55
N GLN A 640 -2.85 10.98 29.07
CA GLN A 640 -4.17 10.38 28.82
C GLN A 640 -5.07 11.38 28.08
N TYR A 641 -5.90 10.86 27.17
CA TYR A 641 -6.89 11.67 26.46
C TYR A 641 -7.87 12.33 27.45
N ASP A 642 -7.98 13.65 27.36
CA ASP A 642 -8.87 14.45 28.19
C ASP A 642 -9.96 15.12 27.33
N PRO A 643 -11.15 14.53 27.25
CA PRO A 643 -12.24 15.09 26.45
C PRO A 643 -12.73 16.43 26.96
N SER A 644 -12.49 16.78 28.23
CA SER A 644 -12.89 18.07 28.79
C SER A 644 -12.03 19.25 28.31
N ALA A 645 -10.85 18.95 27.78
CA ALA A 645 -9.91 19.94 27.26
C ALA A 645 -10.00 20.13 25.73
N ILE A 646 -10.99 19.53 25.07
CA ILE A 646 -11.26 19.78 23.66
C ILE A 646 -11.63 21.27 23.46
N ASN A 647 -11.04 21.88 22.44
CA ASN A 647 -11.40 23.23 22.06
C ASN A 647 -12.71 23.23 21.23
N ILE A 648 -13.82 23.51 21.88
CA ILE A 648 -15.14 23.51 21.24
C ILE A 648 -15.26 24.65 20.21
N GLU A 649 -14.58 25.78 20.40
CA GLU A 649 -14.59 26.86 19.41
C GLU A 649 -13.98 26.40 18.08
N VAL A 650 -12.95 25.55 18.13
CA VAL A 650 -12.38 24.91 16.92
C VAL A 650 -13.37 23.96 16.28
N VAL A 651 -14.16 23.21 17.05
CA VAL A 651 -15.25 22.37 16.52
C VAL A 651 -16.32 23.23 15.84
N ASN A 652 -16.66 24.38 16.43
CA ASN A 652 -17.65 25.33 15.91
C ASN A 652 -17.18 26.01 14.61
N MET A 653 -15.90 26.45 14.55
CA MET A 653 -15.33 27.09 13.37
C MET A 653 -15.19 26.14 12.18
N LEU A 654 -15.05 24.82 12.44
CA LEU A 654 -15.10 23.80 11.41
C LEU A 654 -16.53 23.53 10.88
N ASN A 655 -17.51 24.33 11.28
CA ASN A 655 -18.94 24.18 10.93
C ASN A 655 -19.49 22.79 11.29
N THR A 656 -19.13 22.28 12.45
CA THR A 656 -19.61 20.98 12.94
C THR A 656 -21.04 21.13 13.45
N ARG A 657 -22.01 20.89 12.59
CA ARG A 657 -23.43 21.07 12.88
C ARG A 657 -24.05 19.88 13.63
N TYR A 658 -23.52 18.69 13.46
CA TYR A 658 -23.98 17.49 14.15
C TYR A 658 -22.83 16.76 14.82
N VAL A 659 -23.13 16.24 16.01
CA VAL A 659 -22.27 15.32 16.74
C VAL A 659 -23.02 13.99 16.87
N ILE A 660 -22.38 12.88 16.45
CA ILE A 660 -22.90 11.53 16.67
C ILE A 660 -22.27 10.99 17.96
N GLN A 661 -23.08 10.66 18.94
CA GLN A 661 -22.65 10.10 20.22
C GLN A 661 -23.35 8.78 20.50
N PRO A 662 -22.74 7.85 21.27
CA PRO A 662 -23.45 6.68 21.77
C PRO A 662 -24.51 7.11 22.78
N SER A 663 -25.75 6.65 22.60
CA SER A 663 -26.81 6.79 23.60
C SER A 663 -26.53 5.96 24.85
N SER A 664 -27.36 6.10 25.89
CA SER A 664 -27.33 5.26 27.10
C SER A 664 -27.51 3.75 26.79
N GLN A 665 -28.09 3.43 25.63
CA GLN A 665 -28.27 2.06 25.13
C GLN A 665 -27.17 1.64 24.16
N GLY A 666 -26.12 2.45 23.98
CA GLY A 666 -25.01 2.18 23.08
C GLY A 666 -25.29 2.41 21.59
N GLN A 667 -26.50 2.87 21.22
CA GLN A 667 -26.84 3.18 19.83
C GLN A 667 -26.38 4.57 19.44
N PRO A 668 -25.86 4.80 18.21
CA PRO A 668 -25.50 6.12 17.73
C PRO A 668 -26.71 7.04 17.65
N GLN A 669 -26.58 8.25 18.21
CA GLN A 669 -27.60 9.29 18.19
C GLN A 669 -27.00 10.61 17.65
N ALA A 670 -27.73 11.29 16.78
CA ALA A 670 -27.37 12.60 16.25
C ALA A 670 -27.78 13.73 17.21
N ILE A 671 -26.86 14.58 17.59
CA ILE A 671 -27.09 15.75 18.42
C ILE A 671 -26.77 16.99 17.59
N LEU A 672 -27.72 17.92 17.50
CA LEU A 672 -27.52 19.19 16.81
C LEU A 672 -26.59 20.10 17.66
N ASN A 673 -25.56 20.67 17.03
CA ASN A 673 -24.74 21.73 17.62
C ASN A 673 -25.26 23.09 17.13
N PRO A 674 -25.97 23.84 17.97
CA PRO A 674 -26.50 25.15 17.59
C PRO A 674 -25.41 26.24 17.50
N ASN A 675 -24.19 25.98 18.00
CA ASN A 675 -23.10 26.95 18.08
C ASN A 675 -22.14 26.84 16.86
N ALA A 676 -22.38 25.94 15.90
CA ALA A 676 -21.61 25.90 14.66
C ALA A 676 -21.66 27.26 13.95
N TYR A 677 -20.49 27.77 13.49
CA TYR A 677 -20.40 29.12 12.93
C TYR A 677 -21.07 29.32 11.56
N GLY A 678 -21.42 28.22 10.89
CA GLY A 678 -21.90 28.20 9.51
C GLY A 678 -20.78 28.06 8.50
N ALA A 679 -21.12 28.12 7.22
CA ALA A 679 -20.16 27.88 6.15
C ALA A 679 -19.15 29.03 5.98
N ALA A 680 -19.50 30.24 6.38
CA ALA A 680 -18.59 31.39 6.39
C ALA A 680 -19.18 32.52 7.27
N TRP A 681 -18.32 33.42 7.78
CA TRP A 681 -18.68 34.60 8.57
C TRP A 681 -17.70 35.73 8.32
N PHE A 682 -18.10 36.99 8.66
CA PHE A 682 -17.19 38.13 8.72
C PHE A 682 -16.55 38.23 10.09
N ALA A 683 -15.22 38.29 10.15
CA ALA A 683 -14.49 38.56 11.38
C ALA A 683 -14.67 40.04 11.78
N GLN A 684 -14.97 40.29 13.06
CA GLN A 684 -15.07 41.65 13.61
C GLN A 684 -13.69 42.22 13.92
N LYS A 685 -12.72 41.35 14.27
CA LYS A 685 -11.35 41.71 14.59
C LYS A 685 -10.39 40.76 13.89
N VAL A 686 -9.23 41.27 13.51
CA VAL A 686 -8.11 40.47 13.01
C VAL A 686 -6.96 40.58 13.99
N GLU A 687 -6.47 39.43 14.47
CA GLU A 687 -5.29 39.35 15.34
C GLU A 687 -4.13 38.74 14.49
N ILE A 688 -3.14 39.59 14.19
CA ILE A 688 -1.94 39.16 13.47
C ILE A 688 -0.92 38.69 14.48
N VAL A 689 -0.43 37.47 14.35
CA VAL A 689 0.52 36.82 15.25
C VAL A 689 1.83 36.48 14.52
N PRO A 690 2.98 36.43 15.21
CA PRO A 690 4.28 36.39 14.57
C PRO A 690 4.60 35.05 13.87
N ASP A 691 4.00 33.95 14.31
CA ASP A 691 4.34 32.60 13.83
C ASP A 691 3.21 31.57 14.03
N ALA A 692 3.41 30.38 13.48
CA ALA A 692 2.48 29.27 13.58
C ALA A 692 2.22 28.79 15.01
N ASN A 693 3.21 28.85 15.91
CA ASN A 693 3.04 28.47 17.31
C ASN A 693 2.08 29.44 18.03
N SER A 694 2.28 30.73 17.79
CA SER A 694 1.44 31.79 18.32
C SER A 694 0.03 31.71 17.78
N GLU A 695 -0.13 31.40 16.49
CA GLU A 695 -1.42 31.16 15.84
C GLU A 695 -2.15 30.00 16.51
N MET A 696 -1.50 28.84 16.66
CA MET A 696 -2.07 27.65 17.31
C MET A 696 -2.50 27.90 18.76
N GLN A 697 -1.69 28.65 19.52
CA GLN A 697 -2.00 28.99 20.91
C GLN A 697 -3.14 30.02 21.02
N ALA A 698 -3.23 30.97 20.08
CA ALA A 698 -4.27 32.00 20.08
C ALA A 698 -5.66 31.39 19.88
N LEU A 699 -5.79 30.24 19.17
CA LEU A 699 -7.08 29.52 19.00
C LEU A 699 -7.79 29.16 20.32
N ARG A 700 -7.07 29.14 21.45
CA ARG A 700 -7.63 28.91 22.81
C ARG A 700 -7.89 30.17 23.61
N LYS A 701 -7.41 31.32 23.11
CA LYS A 701 -7.40 32.58 23.90
C LYS A 701 -8.42 33.58 23.40
N VAL A 702 -8.81 33.47 22.12
CA VAL A 702 -9.73 34.41 21.47
C VAL A 702 -11.08 33.76 21.19
N ASP A 703 -12.11 34.58 21.05
CA ASP A 703 -13.39 34.15 20.51
C ASP A 703 -13.27 34.09 18.99
N LEU A 704 -13.15 32.86 18.44
CA LEU A 704 -12.94 32.61 17.02
C LEU A 704 -14.13 33.02 16.13
N ARG A 705 -15.32 33.22 16.71
CA ARG A 705 -16.46 33.73 15.97
C ARG A 705 -16.31 35.20 15.60
N THR A 706 -15.69 35.96 16.46
CA THR A 706 -15.51 37.41 16.29
C THR A 706 -14.12 37.81 15.86
N THR A 707 -13.10 37.03 16.21
CA THR A 707 -11.68 37.34 15.98
C THR A 707 -11.05 36.28 15.08
N ALA A 708 -10.57 36.66 13.90
CA ALA A 708 -9.73 35.82 13.03
C ALA A 708 -8.27 35.95 13.43
N VAL A 709 -7.58 34.87 13.64
CA VAL A 709 -6.13 34.82 13.91
C VAL A 709 -5.39 34.55 12.59
N VAL A 710 -4.41 35.40 12.28
CA VAL A 710 -3.62 35.28 11.04
C VAL A 710 -2.13 35.35 11.36
N ASP A 711 -1.38 34.35 10.92
CA ASP A 711 0.08 34.37 10.96
C ASP A 711 0.63 35.48 10.04
N GLU A 712 1.61 36.22 10.54
CA GLU A 712 2.20 37.40 9.87
C GLU A 712 2.64 37.09 8.42
N ARG A 713 3.06 35.86 8.15
CA ARG A 713 3.45 35.39 6.79
C ARG A 713 2.31 35.42 5.78
N PHE A 714 1.07 35.42 6.24
CA PHE A 714 -0.15 35.46 5.40
C PHE A 714 -0.90 36.77 5.51
N ALA A 715 -0.39 37.74 6.31
CA ALA A 715 -1.00 39.03 6.46
C ALA A 715 -0.61 39.97 5.31
N SER A 716 -1.50 40.12 4.31
CA SER A 716 -1.33 41.09 3.22
C SER A 716 -1.39 42.54 3.71
N ASP A 717 -0.85 43.49 2.92
CA ASP A 717 -0.92 44.92 3.25
C ASP A 717 -2.37 45.42 3.37
N VAL A 718 -3.26 44.88 2.55
CA VAL A 718 -4.69 45.21 2.63
C VAL A 718 -5.29 44.71 3.94
N LEU A 719 -4.92 43.50 4.39
CA LEU A 719 -5.36 42.96 5.70
C LEU A 719 -4.91 43.88 6.84
N ARG A 720 -3.65 44.36 6.79
CA ARG A 720 -3.08 45.24 7.81
C ARG A 720 -3.75 46.61 7.83
N SER A 721 -4.35 47.01 6.74
CA SER A 721 -5.06 48.32 6.61
C SER A 721 -6.53 48.24 7.04
N LEU A 722 -7.07 47.09 7.37
CA LEU A 722 -8.45 46.98 7.85
C LEU A 722 -8.61 47.65 9.20
N PRO A 723 -9.78 48.23 9.51
CA PRO A 723 -10.08 48.78 10.82
C PRO A 723 -9.85 47.77 11.95
N ALA A 724 -9.31 48.23 13.06
CA ALA A 724 -9.02 47.36 14.23
C ALA A 724 -10.27 46.64 14.77
N GLN A 725 -11.43 47.18 14.53
CA GLN A 725 -12.72 46.60 14.87
C GLN A 725 -13.75 46.94 13.81
N GLN A 726 -14.45 45.94 13.30
CA GLN A 726 -15.56 46.08 12.37
C GLN A 726 -16.89 45.90 13.10
N THR A 727 -17.79 46.83 12.92
CA THR A 727 -19.05 46.90 13.68
C THR A 727 -20.30 46.72 12.82
N ASP A 728 -20.16 46.22 11.59
CA ASP A 728 -21.31 45.99 10.70
C ASP A 728 -22.16 44.79 11.12
N SER A 729 -23.16 45.05 11.97
CA SER A 729 -24.11 44.01 12.40
C SER A 729 -25.06 43.55 11.30
N THR A 730 -25.05 44.19 10.12
CA THR A 730 -25.86 43.79 8.98
C THR A 730 -25.11 42.92 7.97
N ALA A 731 -23.80 42.75 8.18
CA ALA A 731 -22.97 41.89 7.35
C ALA A 731 -23.44 40.42 7.35
N SER A 732 -23.55 39.86 6.20
CA SER A 732 -24.00 38.45 6.05
C SER A 732 -23.29 37.75 4.90
N ILE A 733 -23.05 36.47 5.09
CA ILE A 733 -22.55 35.56 4.06
C ILE A 733 -23.50 34.37 3.99
N SER A 734 -23.93 34.03 2.79
CA SER A 734 -24.79 32.87 2.54
C SER A 734 -24.21 32.03 1.42
N ILE A 735 -24.26 30.71 1.61
CA ILE A 735 -23.80 29.74 0.60
C ILE A 735 -24.88 29.55 -0.46
N VAL A 736 -24.49 29.58 -1.72
CA VAL A 736 -25.38 29.41 -2.88
C VAL A 736 -25.22 28.03 -3.48
N SER A 737 -23.96 27.60 -3.61
CA SER A 737 -23.61 26.30 -4.18
C SER A 737 -22.43 25.71 -3.45
N TYR A 738 -22.47 24.39 -3.25
CA TYR A 738 -21.41 23.67 -2.55
C TYR A 738 -21.12 22.34 -3.26
N THR A 739 -20.00 22.26 -3.93
CA THR A 739 -19.51 21.04 -4.60
C THR A 739 -18.04 20.83 -4.28
N PRO A 740 -17.48 19.65 -4.48
CA PRO A 740 -16.04 19.42 -4.26
C PRO A 740 -15.16 20.18 -5.26
N LYS A 741 -15.73 20.73 -6.33
CA LYS A 741 -15.00 21.50 -7.35
C LYS A 741 -15.19 23.01 -7.21
N GLU A 742 -16.35 23.44 -6.76
CA GLU A 742 -16.73 24.85 -6.69
C GLU A 742 -17.61 25.15 -5.48
N ILE A 743 -17.33 26.27 -4.82
CA ILE A 743 -18.14 26.80 -3.73
C ILE A 743 -18.47 28.24 -4.05
N VAL A 744 -19.75 28.61 -3.96
CA VAL A 744 -20.23 29.97 -4.25
C VAL A 744 -20.95 30.54 -3.07
N TYR A 745 -20.58 31.75 -2.64
CA TYR A 745 -21.20 32.51 -1.59
C TYR A 745 -21.76 33.83 -2.14
N LYS A 746 -22.85 34.32 -1.55
CA LYS A 746 -23.27 35.71 -1.64
C LYS A 746 -22.90 36.41 -0.36
N THR A 747 -22.28 37.57 -0.49
CA THR A 747 -21.83 38.42 0.63
C THR A 747 -22.55 39.74 0.59
N LYS A 748 -22.80 40.32 1.78
CA LYS A 748 -23.34 41.64 1.94
C LYS A 748 -22.68 42.27 3.16
N ASN A 749 -22.01 43.41 2.98
CA ASN A 749 -21.30 44.16 4.03
C ASN A 749 -21.19 45.62 3.61
N ARG A 750 -21.14 46.51 4.58
CA ARG A 750 -21.06 47.96 4.31
C ARG A 750 -19.62 48.41 4.01
N GLU A 751 -18.65 47.83 4.65
CA GLU A 751 -17.24 48.19 4.54
C GLU A 751 -16.42 46.97 4.15
N THR A 752 -15.20 47.21 3.67
CA THR A 752 -14.26 46.13 3.37
C THR A 752 -13.99 45.30 4.62
N ALA A 753 -14.20 43.99 4.54
CA ALA A 753 -14.14 43.08 5.70
C ALA A 753 -13.47 41.75 5.34
N LEU A 754 -12.91 41.10 6.39
CA LEU A 754 -12.36 39.75 6.25
C LEU A 754 -13.47 38.72 6.39
N ALA A 755 -13.73 38.00 5.33
CA ALA A 755 -14.59 36.80 5.33
C ALA A 755 -13.77 35.57 5.66
N VAL A 756 -14.09 34.85 6.73
CA VAL A 756 -13.51 33.55 7.09
C VAL A 756 -14.48 32.45 6.63
N CYS A 757 -13.98 31.49 5.92
CA CYS A 757 -14.77 30.36 5.40
C CYS A 757 -14.38 29.07 6.13
N SER A 758 -15.37 28.29 6.57
CA SER A 758 -15.13 26.98 7.22
C SER A 758 -14.54 25.94 6.22
N GLU A 759 -13.61 26.35 5.37
CA GLU A 759 -12.99 25.54 4.34
C GLU A 759 -11.49 25.43 4.59
N ILE A 760 -10.97 24.20 4.45
CA ILE A 760 -9.56 23.95 4.72
C ILE A 760 -8.67 24.62 3.70
N TYR A 761 -7.72 25.40 4.18
CA TYR A 761 -6.70 26.06 3.38
C TYR A 761 -5.74 25.04 2.77
N TYR A 762 -5.54 25.15 1.47
CA TYR A 762 -4.52 24.43 0.74
C TYR A 762 -3.87 25.40 -0.27
N PRO A 763 -2.53 25.52 -0.31
CA PRO A 763 -1.86 26.60 -1.03
C PRO A 763 -1.90 26.47 -2.55
N GLU A 764 -2.33 25.33 -3.11
CA GLU A 764 -2.28 25.04 -4.53
C GLU A 764 -3.64 24.63 -5.09
N GLY A 765 -4.01 25.15 -6.23
CA GLY A 765 -5.16 24.70 -7.00
C GLY A 765 -6.49 25.39 -6.68
N TRP A 766 -6.66 26.02 -5.53
CA TRP A 766 -7.81 26.86 -5.24
C TRP A 766 -7.59 28.27 -5.80
N HIS A 767 -8.61 28.78 -6.48
CA HIS A 767 -8.73 30.14 -6.99
C HIS A 767 -9.96 30.78 -6.42
N ALA A 768 -9.86 32.04 -5.97
CA ALA A 768 -10.99 32.81 -5.51
C ALA A 768 -11.29 33.96 -6.47
N THR A 769 -12.55 34.22 -6.72
CA THR A 769 -12.99 35.42 -7.44
C THR A 769 -14.12 36.14 -6.68
N ILE A 770 -14.09 37.46 -6.73
CA ILE A 770 -15.20 38.32 -6.29
C ILE A 770 -15.74 39.00 -7.55
N ASP A 771 -17.02 38.74 -7.90
CA ASP A 771 -17.66 39.21 -9.12
C ASP A 771 -16.78 38.95 -10.36
N ASP A 772 -16.30 37.71 -10.48
CA ASP A 772 -15.45 37.17 -11.53
C ASP A 772 -14.02 37.79 -11.63
N LYS A 773 -13.61 38.64 -10.66
CA LYS A 773 -12.23 39.16 -10.56
C LYS A 773 -11.43 38.33 -9.58
N GLU A 774 -10.24 37.87 -9.98
CA GLU A 774 -9.35 37.12 -9.08
C GLU A 774 -9.04 37.91 -7.79
N THR A 775 -9.06 37.20 -6.66
CA THR A 775 -8.72 37.75 -5.35
C THR A 775 -7.82 36.76 -4.62
N GLU A 776 -7.05 37.25 -3.65
CA GLU A 776 -6.14 36.46 -2.86
C GLU A 776 -6.90 35.62 -1.82
N ILE A 777 -6.46 34.37 -1.63
CA ILE A 777 -6.91 33.49 -0.55
C ILE A 777 -5.88 33.58 0.56
N LEU A 778 -6.28 34.12 1.69
CA LEU A 778 -5.50 34.17 2.92
C LEU A 778 -5.73 32.88 3.74
N ARG A 779 -4.80 32.59 4.63
CA ARG A 779 -4.97 31.60 5.69
C ARG A 779 -5.32 32.28 6.99
N ALA A 780 -6.36 31.81 7.66
CA ALA A 780 -6.75 32.26 9.00
C ALA A 780 -7.03 31.04 9.90
N ASP A 781 -6.99 31.26 11.19
CA ASP A 781 -7.31 30.29 12.24
C ASP A 781 -6.58 28.94 12.03
N TYR A 782 -5.32 29.06 11.62
CA TYR A 782 -4.37 27.98 11.36
C TYR A 782 -4.70 27.10 10.14
N VAL A 783 -5.97 26.79 9.87
CA VAL A 783 -6.40 25.84 8.84
C VAL A 783 -7.44 26.36 7.86
N LEU A 784 -8.05 27.54 8.09
CA LEU A 784 -9.19 28.01 7.30
C LEU A 784 -8.76 28.97 6.17
N ARG A 785 -9.62 29.03 5.13
CA ARG A 785 -9.52 30.04 4.07
C ARG A 785 -10.17 31.35 4.52
N ALA A 786 -9.54 32.46 4.18
CA ALA A 786 -10.13 33.77 4.34
C ALA A 786 -9.94 34.62 3.08
N VAL A 787 -10.84 35.56 2.84
CA VAL A 787 -10.80 36.49 1.71
C VAL A 787 -11.23 37.88 2.16
N ILE A 788 -10.56 38.91 1.71
CA ILE A 788 -10.96 40.30 1.95
C ILE A 788 -12.06 40.65 0.92
N VAL A 789 -13.25 40.92 1.43
CA VAL A 789 -14.43 41.26 0.61
C VAL A 789 -14.68 42.76 0.68
N PRO A 790 -14.77 43.48 -0.46
CA PRO A 790 -15.13 44.89 -0.48
C PRO A 790 -16.51 45.14 0.11
N GLY A 791 -16.78 46.40 0.49
CA GLY A 791 -18.13 46.82 0.89
C GLY A 791 -19.11 46.77 -0.30
N GLY A 792 -20.28 46.19 -0.06
CA GLY A 792 -21.31 45.98 -1.08
C GLY A 792 -21.97 44.60 -1.01
N GLU A 793 -22.73 44.29 -2.06
CA GLU A 793 -23.24 42.93 -2.30
C GLU A 793 -22.38 42.30 -3.40
N HIS A 794 -21.75 41.17 -3.08
CA HIS A 794 -20.81 40.50 -3.97
C HIS A 794 -21.07 38.99 -4.07
N THR A 795 -20.55 38.40 -5.16
CA THR A 795 -20.51 36.95 -5.33
C THR A 795 -19.07 36.50 -5.15
N LEU A 796 -18.79 35.77 -4.05
CA LEU A 796 -17.50 35.17 -3.78
C LEU A 796 -17.54 33.72 -4.27
N ARG A 797 -16.60 33.37 -5.16
CA ARG A 797 -16.51 32.04 -5.77
C ARG A 797 -15.13 31.44 -5.52
N PHE A 798 -15.09 30.22 -5.03
CA PHE A 798 -13.87 29.39 -4.97
C PHE A 798 -13.97 28.27 -6.00
N THR A 799 -12.91 28.05 -6.78
CA THR A 799 -12.84 26.97 -7.77
C THR A 799 -11.54 26.19 -7.57
N PHE A 800 -11.62 24.86 -7.50
CA PHE A 800 -10.43 24.01 -7.46
C PHE A 800 -10.02 23.59 -8.88
N SER A 801 -8.98 24.22 -9.40
CA SER A 801 -8.47 24.00 -10.76
C SER A 801 -6.95 24.19 -10.83
N PRO A 802 -6.16 23.18 -10.45
CA PRO A 802 -4.70 23.28 -10.52
C PRO A 802 -4.21 23.50 -11.96
N ARG A 803 -3.60 24.66 -12.24
CA ARG A 803 -3.13 25.04 -13.58
C ARG A 803 -2.08 24.08 -14.17
N SER A 804 -1.33 23.37 -13.30
CA SER A 804 -0.31 22.40 -13.70
C SER A 804 -0.87 21.13 -14.38
N ILE A 805 -2.15 20.80 -14.16
CA ILE A 805 -2.76 19.59 -14.73
C ILE A 805 -2.70 19.62 -16.27
N SER A 806 -3.10 20.70 -16.91
CA SER A 806 -3.16 20.78 -18.38
C SER A 806 -1.77 20.54 -19.03
N THR A 807 -0.74 21.16 -18.48
CA THR A 807 0.64 21.01 -18.98
C THR A 807 1.17 19.59 -18.78
N LEU A 808 0.93 19.02 -17.59
CA LEU A 808 1.40 17.69 -17.26
C LEU A 808 0.62 16.60 -18.03
N GLU A 809 -0.67 16.80 -18.27
CA GLU A 809 -1.47 15.95 -19.15
C GLU A 809 -0.94 15.95 -20.60
N ALA A 810 -0.48 17.08 -21.12
CA ALA A 810 0.17 17.12 -22.45
C ALA A 810 1.46 16.28 -22.48
N VAL A 811 2.27 16.33 -21.41
CA VAL A 811 3.45 15.47 -21.27
C VAL A 811 3.06 13.99 -21.21
N ALA A 812 2.07 13.64 -20.42
CA ALA A 812 1.61 12.27 -20.23
C ALA A 812 1.02 11.68 -21.53
N TRP A 813 0.23 12.46 -22.28
CA TRP A 813 -0.29 12.07 -23.59
C TRP A 813 0.83 11.89 -24.62
N SER A 814 1.81 12.81 -24.65
CA SER A 814 2.96 12.73 -25.56
C SER A 814 3.77 11.45 -25.30
N ALA A 815 4.04 11.14 -24.03
CA ALA A 815 4.73 9.90 -23.63
C ALA A 815 3.92 8.63 -23.99
N SER A 816 2.59 8.69 -23.83
CA SER A 816 1.69 7.60 -24.20
C SER A 816 1.70 7.33 -25.69
N ILE A 817 1.62 8.38 -26.53
CA ILE A 817 1.71 8.28 -27.99
C ILE A 817 3.08 7.71 -28.40
N LEU A 818 4.15 8.20 -27.80
CA LEU A 818 5.50 7.69 -28.06
C LEU A 818 5.61 6.18 -27.76
N LEU A 819 5.09 5.75 -26.62
CA LEU A 819 5.09 4.34 -26.26
C LEU A 819 4.28 3.48 -27.23
N LEU A 820 3.11 3.94 -27.66
CA LEU A 820 2.29 3.24 -28.66
C LEU A 820 2.99 3.14 -30.02
N LEU A 821 3.66 4.20 -30.47
CA LEU A 821 4.46 4.18 -31.71
C LEU A 821 5.64 3.20 -31.60
N MET A 822 6.35 3.20 -30.48
CA MET A 822 7.43 2.25 -30.21
C MET A 822 6.91 0.79 -30.17
N ALA A 823 5.74 0.56 -29.58
CA ALA A 823 5.10 -0.74 -29.54
C ALA A 823 4.74 -1.23 -30.96
N LEU A 824 4.14 -0.37 -31.79
CA LEU A 824 3.84 -0.67 -33.19
C LEU A 824 5.11 -1.01 -33.98
N LEU A 825 6.16 -0.19 -33.83
CA LEU A 825 7.47 -0.45 -34.47
C LEU A 825 8.06 -1.78 -33.99
N SER A 826 7.91 -2.15 -32.74
CA SER A 826 8.41 -3.41 -32.19
C SER A 826 7.76 -4.65 -32.83
N ILE A 827 6.54 -4.51 -33.34
CA ILE A 827 5.78 -5.54 -34.05
C ILE A 827 6.10 -5.54 -35.55
N VAL A 828 6.08 -4.36 -36.16
CA VAL A 828 6.20 -4.21 -37.63
C VAL A 828 7.62 -4.50 -38.13
N LEU A 829 8.66 -3.99 -37.44
CA LEU A 829 10.04 -4.15 -37.90
C LEU A 829 10.49 -5.61 -38.06
N PRO A 830 10.19 -6.55 -37.17
CA PRO A 830 10.50 -7.96 -37.38
C PRO A 830 9.79 -8.55 -38.59
N ILE A 831 8.52 -8.18 -38.85
CA ILE A 831 7.73 -8.66 -39.98
C ILE A 831 8.33 -8.18 -41.30
N VAL A 832 8.65 -6.90 -41.39
CA VAL A 832 9.27 -6.29 -42.57
C VAL A 832 10.65 -6.90 -42.88
N ARG A 833 11.49 -7.07 -41.82
CA ARG A 833 12.80 -7.71 -41.97
C ARG A 833 12.71 -9.16 -42.45
N ARG A 834 11.74 -9.91 -41.98
CA ARG A 834 11.51 -11.27 -42.41
C ARG A 834 11.06 -11.34 -43.88
N LYS A 835 10.11 -10.50 -44.29
CA LYS A 835 9.67 -10.43 -45.70
C LYS A 835 10.81 -10.05 -46.64
N ARG A 836 11.69 -9.08 -46.24
CA ARG A 836 12.87 -8.71 -47.03
C ARG A 836 13.88 -9.89 -47.15
N ALA A 837 14.09 -10.66 -46.06
CA ALA A 837 14.97 -11.83 -46.08
C ALA A 837 14.43 -12.95 -46.96
N GLU A 838 13.10 -13.12 -47.04
CA GLU A 838 12.42 -14.10 -47.89
C GLU A 838 12.34 -13.63 -49.35
N SER A 839 12.46 -12.33 -49.64
CA SER A 839 12.42 -11.75 -50.99
C SER A 839 13.80 -11.52 -51.65
N THR A 840 14.91 -11.78 -50.92
CA THR A 840 16.25 -11.74 -51.49
C THR A 840 16.51 -13.06 -52.23
N PRO A 841 16.64 -13.09 -53.57
CA PRO A 841 16.89 -14.33 -54.28
C PRO A 841 18.23 -14.93 -53.88
N THR A 842 18.26 -16.21 -53.58
CA THR A 842 19.49 -17.01 -53.45
C THR A 842 20.13 -17.18 -54.81
N SER A 843 20.63 -16.09 -55.38
CA SER A 843 21.49 -16.17 -56.59
C SER A 843 22.90 -15.86 -56.12
N LEU A 844 23.66 -16.94 -55.95
CA LEU A 844 25.10 -17.05 -56.09
C LEU A 844 25.64 -18.27 -55.34
N GLN A 845 25.30 -19.47 -55.89
CA GLN A 845 26.17 -20.63 -55.77
C GLN A 845 26.06 -21.33 -57.14
N SER A 846 26.92 -20.88 -58.03
CA SER A 846 27.35 -21.69 -59.15
C SER A 846 28.86 -21.64 -59.25
#